data_db89f85973b7039e92c8b821082223da
#
_entry.id   db89f85973b7039e92c8b821082223da
#
_cell.length_a   1.000
_cell.length_b   1.000
_cell.length_c   1.000
_cell.angle_alpha   90.00
_cell.angle_beta   90.00
_cell.angle_gamma   90.00
#
_symmetry.space_group_name_H-M   'P 1'
#
loop_
_entity.id
_entity.type
_entity.pdbx_description
1 polymer ?
#
loop_
_entity_poly.entity_id
_entity_poly.type
_entity_poly.pdbx_seq_one_letter_code
_entity_poly.pdbx_strand_id
1 'polypeptide(L)'
;MKQKFLVTGMTCSACSAHIEKSLSKAEGIRSVNVNLLANNMMVDYDESTLKPSDISRLVEEAGYGAAPADAARQKSSRREPPENLTLKEAETKKRQFLRSLFFLVPLFYLSMGTMVGLPVPGWLDGMHNPLAFAFTQFLLTLPILYLNRNYFFTGFKTLWHRSPNMDSLIAVGSSAAMIYGIYIIYQISFAFVAGDHEALMAYSMDLYFEGAATILTLITFGKWLEARSKSKTSEAITKLMDLAPKTATVERSGVEMEIPVEEVVPGDIVVIRPGQSIPVDGVILEGRTSVDESALTGESLPVEKTVDDRVIAATVNKNGSVKFRATRVGDDTTLAQIIRLVEEASSSKAPIAKLADKVAAVFVPTVMTIALIATIVWLLLGQNFDFALSIGISVLVISCPCALGLATPVAIMVGTGKGAENGILIKSAESLETAHLVNTVILDKTGTVTEGRPRVTDVLPLDGLAADELVSLAAAVEKRSEHPLADAIVQYAAEQGIAFPEAEDFGSAEGQGVRGRVNGVMIHAGNRRLLGALEVDSPELEAEADRLAEEGKTPLFFVREAEGARTVLGLIAVADVVKPTSRQAISELKKLGIDVVMLTGDNKKTAEAIRRQTGIDRVVAEVLPQDKEEEVRKLQAEGKKVAMIGDGINDAPALARADVGIAIGAGTDVAIESADIVLMKSDLLDAVAAIELSHAVIRNIKQNLFWAFFYNSIGIPLAAGVLFIPFGLKLNPMFAAAAMSFSSVSVVTNALRLKLFKPTVSAPTAPAASPKEVPACPTACAAARTEAAPEPLTRVMLVEGMSCGHCSARVEKALAAVEGVTAVQVDLEAKTATVTLAHPVEDSLLEHAVTEAGYTPVSISDTIDPNNKGETCYEQEDRH
;
A
#
# COMPACT_ATOMS: atom_id res chain seq x y z
N MET A 1 28.31 -3.72 7.21
CA MET A 1 27.61 -3.53 5.92
C MET A 1 26.27 -4.25 5.94
N LYS A 2 25.22 -3.62 5.39
CA LYS A 2 23.92 -4.29 5.14
C LYS A 2 23.87 -4.71 3.66
N GLN A 3 23.70 -6.00 3.38
CA GLN A 3 23.68 -6.52 2.01
C GLN A 3 22.53 -7.50 1.79
N LYS A 4 21.92 -7.42 0.60
CA LYS A 4 20.82 -8.30 0.17
C LYS A 4 21.38 -9.51 -0.57
N PHE A 5 20.88 -10.71 -0.20
CA PHE A 5 21.19 -11.97 -0.87
C PHE A 5 19.90 -12.61 -1.39
N LEU A 6 19.95 -13.17 -2.58
CA LEU A 6 18.91 -14.04 -3.10
C LEU A 6 19.07 -15.43 -2.50
N VAL A 7 18.00 -16.02 -1.98
CA VAL A 7 18.03 -17.34 -1.32
C VAL A 7 17.16 -18.31 -2.11
N THR A 8 17.69 -19.52 -2.33
CA THR A 8 16.99 -20.59 -3.05
C THR A 8 16.79 -21.81 -2.15
N GLY A 9 15.70 -22.57 -2.39
CA GLY A 9 15.40 -23.80 -1.64
C GLY A 9 14.52 -23.59 -0.40
N MET A 10 14.07 -22.37 -0.09
CA MET A 10 13.11 -22.13 0.98
C MET A 10 11.69 -22.51 0.52
N THR A 11 11.00 -23.30 1.34
CA THR A 11 9.62 -23.77 1.04
C THR A 11 8.61 -23.41 2.13
N CYS A 12 9.06 -23.04 3.34
CA CYS A 12 8.20 -22.69 4.47
C CYS A 12 8.92 -21.79 5.50
N SER A 13 8.16 -21.29 6.47
CA SER A 13 8.68 -20.41 7.55
C SER A 13 9.72 -21.10 8.44
N ALA A 14 9.64 -22.41 8.63
CA ALA A 14 10.68 -23.14 9.35
C ALA A 14 12.05 -23.08 8.64
N CYS A 15 12.07 -23.01 7.30
CA CYS A 15 13.28 -22.82 6.51
C CYS A 15 13.93 -21.45 6.78
N SER A 16 13.13 -20.38 6.76
CA SER A 16 13.62 -19.01 7.04
C SER A 16 14.17 -18.91 8.46
N ALA A 17 13.46 -19.45 9.45
CA ALA A 17 13.91 -19.48 10.85
C ALA A 17 15.21 -20.28 11.03
N HIS A 18 15.38 -21.36 10.27
CA HIS A 18 16.60 -22.18 10.32
C HIS A 18 17.81 -21.43 9.77
N ILE A 19 17.67 -20.74 8.63
CA ILE A 19 18.72 -19.91 8.05
C ILE A 19 19.10 -18.79 9.02
N GLU A 20 18.13 -18.06 9.57
CA GLU A 20 18.38 -17.01 10.56
C GLU A 20 19.15 -17.53 11.79
N LYS A 21 18.72 -18.67 12.34
CA LYS A 21 19.36 -19.30 13.49
C LYS A 21 20.78 -19.80 13.19
N SER A 22 21.02 -20.28 11.97
CA SER A 22 22.35 -20.76 11.55
C SER A 22 23.33 -19.60 11.36
N LEU A 23 22.90 -18.55 10.66
CA LEU A 23 23.71 -17.36 10.42
C LEU A 23 23.96 -16.53 11.68
N SER A 24 22.97 -16.38 12.57
CA SER A 24 23.10 -15.61 13.82
C SER A 24 24.14 -16.17 14.79
N LYS A 25 24.62 -17.40 14.57
CA LYS A 25 25.68 -18.01 15.37
C LYS A 25 27.10 -17.71 14.85
N ALA A 26 27.21 -17.20 13.63
CA ALA A 26 28.50 -16.89 13.01
C ALA A 26 29.04 -15.58 13.56
N GLU A 27 30.32 -15.58 13.91
CA GLU A 27 31.03 -14.40 14.38
C GLU A 27 31.11 -13.35 13.25
N GLY A 28 30.82 -12.09 13.55
CA GLY A 28 30.79 -11.00 12.59
C GLY A 28 29.41 -10.70 11.99
N ILE A 29 28.37 -11.47 12.31
CA ILE A 29 26.97 -11.18 11.89
C ILE A 29 26.26 -10.43 13.01
N ARG A 30 25.76 -9.21 12.69
CA ARG A 30 24.99 -8.34 13.61
C ARG A 30 23.51 -8.66 13.57
N SER A 31 22.94 -8.81 12.36
CA SER A 31 21.54 -9.18 12.20
C SER A 31 21.29 -9.89 10.87
N VAL A 32 20.31 -10.80 10.87
CA VAL A 32 19.83 -11.50 9.67
C VAL A 32 18.32 -11.44 9.65
N ASN A 33 17.77 -11.08 8.52
CA ASN A 33 16.34 -11.07 8.26
C ASN A 33 16.05 -11.79 6.94
N VAL A 34 15.40 -12.95 7.01
CA VAL A 34 15.12 -13.81 5.85
C VAL A 34 13.66 -13.67 5.44
N ASN A 35 13.42 -13.25 4.20
CA ASN A 35 12.08 -13.14 3.63
C ASN A 35 11.76 -14.34 2.74
N LEU A 36 10.81 -15.14 3.20
CA LEU A 36 10.32 -16.33 2.48
C LEU A 36 9.57 -15.96 1.19
N LEU A 37 8.81 -14.87 1.18
CA LEU A 37 7.98 -14.48 0.02
C LEU A 37 8.82 -13.93 -1.13
N ALA A 38 9.80 -13.09 -0.79
CA ALA A 38 10.69 -12.47 -1.75
C ALA A 38 11.89 -13.36 -2.13
N ASN A 39 12.02 -14.54 -1.52
CA ASN A 39 13.16 -15.45 -1.69
C ASN A 39 14.52 -14.74 -1.52
N ASN A 40 14.61 -13.87 -0.51
CA ASN A 40 15.81 -13.13 -0.21
C ASN A 40 16.09 -13.04 1.29
N MET A 41 17.28 -12.57 1.63
CA MET A 41 17.63 -12.22 3.00
C MET A 41 18.44 -10.93 3.01
N MET A 42 18.29 -10.15 4.07
CA MET A 42 19.12 -9.00 4.39
C MET A 42 20.05 -9.40 5.53
N VAL A 43 21.35 -9.24 5.34
CA VAL A 43 22.37 -9.56 6.36
C VAL A 43 23.14 -8.29 6.68
N ASP A 44 23.19 -7.97 7.98
CA ASP A 44 24.08 -6.94 8.51
C ASP A 44 25.29 -7.62 9.15
N TYR A 45 26.46 -7.40 8.56
CA TYR A 45 27.68 -8.08 8.94
C TYR A 45 28.89 -7.13 8.93
N ASP A 46 29.96 -7.56 9.57
CA ASP A 46 31.23 -6.86 9.60
C ASP A 46 32.14 -7.33 8.45
N GLU A 47 32.44 -6.41 7.53
CA GLU A 47 33.29 -6.69 6.35
C GLU A 47 34.73 -7.06 6.68
N SER A 48 35.18 -6.67 7.87
CA SER A 48 36.54 -7.03 8.33
C SER A 48 36.64 -8.51 8.72
N THR A 49 35.50 -9.15 9.07
CA THR A 49 35.46 -10.53 9.56
C THR A 49 34.85 -11.52 8.55
N LEU A 50 33.90 -11.07 7.73
CA LEU A 50 33.18 -11.93 6.79
C LEU A 50 33.10 -11.32 5.39
N LYS A 51 33.24 -12.16 4.36
CA LYS A 51 33.00 -11.79 2.95
C LYS A 51 31.64 -12.30 2.50
N PRO A 52 31.04 -11.73 1.44
CA PRO A 52 29.77 -12.23 0.87
C PRO A 52 29.79 -13.73 0.50
N SER A 53 30.97 -14.24 0.07
CA SER A 53 31.18 -15.67 -0.21
C SER A 53 31.03 -16.56 1.03
N ASP A 54 31.45 -16.06 2.20
CA ASP A 54 31.37 -16.82 3.46
C ASP A 54 29.93 -16.93 3.93
N ILE A 55 29.15 -15.85 3.76
CA ILE A 55 27.71 -15.84 4.03
C ILE A 55 26.99 -16.85 3.12
N SER A 56 27.31 -16.85 1.81
CA SER A 56 26.75 -17.83 0.88
C SER A 56 27.06 -19.26 1.29
N ARG A 57 28.31 -19.54 1.70
CA ARG A 57 28.74 -20.87 2.17
C ARG A 57 27.99 -21.28 3.45
N LEU A 58 27.83 -20.39 4.43
CA LEU A 58 27.08 -20.67 5.66
C LEU A 58 25.62 -21.06 5.38
N VAL A 59 24.99 -20.40 4.39
CA VAL A 59 23.64 -20.76 3.95
C VAL A 59 23.61 -22.10 3.24
N GLU A 60 24.66 -22.44 2.45
CA GLU A 60 24.79 -23.74 1.81
C GLU A 60 25.00 -24.87 2.83
N GLU A 61 25.77 -24.63 3.88
CA GLU A 61 25.94 -25.54 5.01
C GLU A 61 24.64 -25.78 5.78
N ALA A 62 23.77 -24.73 5.86
CA ALA A 62 22.42 -24.86 6.40
C ALA A 62 21.43 -25.61 5.46
N GLY A 63 21.87 -25.94 4.25
CA GLY A 63 21.09 -26.76 3.31
C GLY A 63 20.37 -25.98 2.21
N TYR A 64 20.60 -24.67 2.10
CA TYR A 64 19.97 -23.76 1.14
C TYR A 64 21.00 -23.11 0.22
N GLY A 65 20.58 -22.48 -0.87
CA GLY A 65 21.48 -21.71 -1.72
C GLY A 65 21.36 -20.21 -1.43
N ALA A 66 22.49 -19.46 -1.51
CA ALA A 66 22.47 -18.01 -1.43
C ALA A 66 23.47 -17.38 -2.40
N ALA A 67 23.09 -16.22 -2.99
CA ALA A 67 23.95 -15.41 -3.83
C ALA A 67 23.72 -13.92 -3.57
N PRO A 68 24.79 -13.05 -3.56
CA PRO A 68 24.62 -11.62 -3.46
C PRO A 68 23.73 -11.07 -4.57
N ALA A 69 22.78 -10.20 -4.24
CA ALA A 69 21.83 -9.65 -5.21
C ALA A 69 22.52 -8.80 -6.28
N ASP A 70 23.60 -8.11 -5.93
CA ASP A 70 24.36 -7.24 -6.83
C ASP A 70 25.15 -8.05 -7.90
N ALA A 71 25.67 -9.21 -7.52
CA ALA A 71 26.35 -10.12 -8.45
C ALA A 71 25.37 -10.76 -9.46
N ALA A 72 24.12 -10.94 -9.07
CA ALA A 72 23.06 -11.42 -9.96
C ALA A 72 22.59 -10.31 -10.93
N ARG A 73 22.64 -9.03 -10.51
CA ARG A 73 22.31 -7.86 -11.36
C ARG A 73 23.33 -7.64 -12.50
N GLN A 74 24.61 -7.89 -12.26
CA GLN A 74 25.65 -7.73 -13.29
C GLN A 74 25.62 -8.81 -14.40
N LYS A 75 24.98 -9.96 -14.15
CA LYS A 75 24.86 -11.06 -15.14
C LYS A 75 23.62 -10.98 -16.02
N SER A 76 22.64 -10.15 -15.69
CA SER A 76 21.42 -9.96 -16.48
C SER A 76 21.27 -8.49 -16.85
N SER A 77 21.59 -8.15 -18.09
CA SER A 77 21.42 -6.81 -18.68
C SER A 77 19.96 -6.40 -18.91
N ARG A 78 18.99 -7.08 -18.28
CA ARG A 78 17.57 -6.72 -18.25
C ARG A 78 17.03 -6.98 -16.85
N ARG A 79 16.55 -5.91 -16.19
CA ARG A 79 15.66 -6.03 -15.02
C ARG A 79 14.40 -6.79 -15.45
N GLU A 80 14.31 -8.10 -15.13
CA GLU A 80 13.00 -8.76 -15.12
C GLU A 80 12.28 -8.30 -13.84
N PRO A 81 11.07 -7.74 -13.95
CA PRO A 81 10.26 -7.38 -12.79
C PRO A 81 10.10 -8.59 -11.85
N PRO A 82 10.05 -8.40 -10.53
CA PRO A 82 9.83 -9.48 -9.54
C PRO A 82 8.58 -10.31 -9.84
N GLU A 83 7.58 -9.72 -10.48
CA GLU A 83 6.34 -10.37 -10.90
C GLU A 83 6.58 -11.49 -11.91
N ASN A 84 7.50 -11.32 -12.86
CA ASN A 84 7.81 -12.37 -13.83
C ASN A 84 8.38 -13.65 -13.18
N LEU A 85 9.08 -13.51 -12.04
CA LEU A 85 9.59 -14.67 -11.30
C LEU A 85 8.47 -15.42 -10.56
N THR A 86 7.56 -14.70 -9.89
CA THR A 86 6.43 -15.30 -9.16
C THR A 86 5.39 -15.90 -10.11
N LEU A 87 5.13 -15.26 -11.25
CA LEU A 87 4.27 -15.79 -12.31
C LEU A 87 4.88 -17.05 -12.96
N LYS A 88 6.17 -17.04 -13.28
CA LYS A 88 6.90 -18.22 -13.79
C LYS A 88 6.87 -19.37 -12.80
N GLU A 89 6.99 -19.10 -11.50
CA GLU A 89 6.87 -20.11 -10.46
C GLU A 89 5.45 -20.69 -10.42
N ALA A 90 4.42 -19.85 -10.46
CA ALA A 90 3.02 -20.27 -10.48
C ALA A 90 2.71 -21.12 -11.71
N GLU A 91 3.20 -20.76 -12.91
CA GLU A 91 3.05 -21.54 -14.13
C GLU A 91 3.78 -22.89 -14.06
N THR A 92 4.99 -22.90 -13.49
CA THR A 92 5.76 -24.13 -13.30
C THR A 92 5.01 -25.10 -12.39
N LYS A 93 4.47 -24.62 -11.27
CA LYS A 93 3.65 -25.41 -10.35
C LYS A 93 2.35 -25.88 -11.00
N LYS A 94 1.71 -25.03 -11.80
CA LYS A 94 0.51 -25.41 -12.59
C LYS A 94 0.81 -26.57 -13.55
N ARG A 95 1.88 -26.48 -14.31
CA ARG A 95 2.31 -27.55 -15.24
C ARG A 95 2.65 -28.83 -14.48
N GLN A 96 3.33 -28.74 -13.34
CA GLN A 96 3.64 -29.86 -12.47
C GLN A 96 2.37 -30.54 -11.95
N PHE A 97 1.40 -29.75 -11.46
CA PHE A 97 0.09 -30.23 -11.01
C PHE A 97 -0.68 -30.94 -12.12
N LEU A 98 -0.84 -30.29 -13.31
CA LEU A 98 -1.59 -30.86 -14.42
C LEU A 98 -0.98 -32.19 -14.93
N ARG A 99 0.37 -32.28 -14.94
CA ARG A 99 1.05 -33.54 -15.31
C ARG A 99 0.86 -34.62 -14.24
N SER A 100 0.90 -34.26 -12.95
CA SER A 100 0.59 -35.23 -11.88
C SER A 100 -0.86 -35.68 -11.94
N LEU A 101 -1.80 -34.77 -12.21
CA LEU A 101 -3.23 -35.08 -12.36
C LEU A 101 -3.51 -36.05 -13.53
N PHE A 102 -2.76 -35.88 -14.64
CA PHE A 102 -2.88 -36.77 -15.79
C PHE A 102 -2.63 -38.24 -15.44
N PHE A 103 -1.66 -38.52 -14.56
CA PHE A 103 -1.38 -39.88 -14.08
C PHE A 103 -2.26 -40.28 -12.88
N LEU A 104 -2.71 -39.32 -12.07
CA LEU A 104 -3.57 -39.59 -10.92
C LEU A 104 -4.97 -40.04 -11.35
N VAL A 105 -5.54 -39.45 -12.38
CA VAL A 105 -6.91 -39.81 -12.83
C VAL A 105 -7.03 -41.28 -13.22
N PRO A 106 -6.18 -41.87 -14.10
CA PRO A 106 -6.21 -43.30 -14.37
C PRO A 106 -5.93 -44.17 -13.14
N LEU A 107 -4.99 -43.75 -12.27
CA LEU A 107 -4.70 -44.43 -11.02
C LEU A 107 -5.94 -44.49 -10.12
N PHE A 108 -6.62 -43.37 -9.96
CA PHE A 108 -7.81 -43.22 -9.13
C PHE A 108 -9.00 -44.04 -9.72
N TYR A 109 -9.14 -44.00 -11.05
CA TYR A 109 -10.13 -44.84 -11.78
C TYR A 109 -9.89 -46.32 -11.49
N LEU A 110 -8.63 -46.75 -11.54
CA LEU A 110 -8.28 -48.14 -11.28
C LEU A 110 -8.52 -48.55 -9.82
N SER A 111 -8.08 -47.72 -8.85
CA SER A 111 -8.20 -48.02 -7.43
C SER A 111 -9.64 -47.94 -6.90
N MET A 112 -10.36 -46.87 -7.22
CA MET A 112 -11.68 -46.59 -6.66
C MET A 112 -12.84 -46.96 -7.62
N GLY A 113 -12.60 -47.03 -8.92
CA GLY A 113 -13.63 -47.28 -9.94
C GLY A 113 -14.31 -48.64 -9.78
N THR A 114 -13.57 -49.65 -9.41
CA THR A 114 -14.12 -51.01 -9.15
C THR A 114 -15.08 -51.01 -7.97
N MET A 115 -14.83 -50.18 -6.93
CA MET A 115 -15.71 -50.09 -5.74
C MET A 115 -17.06 -49.45 -6.09
N VAL A 116 -17.12 -48.62 -7.17
CA VAL A 116 -18.32 -47.91 -7.63
C VAL A 116 -18.97 -48.62 -8.83
N GLY A 117 -18.44 -49.80 -9.22
CA GLY A 117 -18.97 -50.61 -10.32
C GLY A 117 -18.60 -50.12 -11.74
N LEU A 118 -17.53 -49.30 -11.85
CA LEU A 118 -17.05 -48.88 -13.18
C LEU A 118 -16.34 -50.04 -13.90
N PRO A 119 -16.51 -50.17 -15.24
CA PRO A 119 -15.91 -51.28 -15.98
C PRO A 119 -14.38 -51.16 -16.03
N VAL A 120 -13.70 -52.19 -15.58
CA VAL A 120 -12.23 -52.33 -15.68
C VAL A 120 -11.93 -53.49 -16.61
N PRO A 121 -10.91 -53.38 -17.50
CA PRO A 121 -10.49 -54.48 -18.34
C PRO A 121 -10.21 -55.74 -17.52
N GLY A 122 -10.70 -56.91 -17.89
CA GLY A 122 -10.64 -58.12 -17.09
C GLY A 122 -9.20 -58.55 -16.73
N TRP A 123 -8.19 -58.14 -17.50
CA TRP A 123 -6.78 -58.40 -17.19
C TRP A 123 -6.22 -57.43 -16.12
N LEU A 124 -6.95 -56.34 -15.78
CA LEU A 124 -6.64 -55.39 -14.70
C LEU A 124 -7.65 -55.48 -13.54
N ASP A 125 -8.52 -56.44 -13.53
CA ASP A 125 -9.47 -56.65 -12.45
C ASP A 125 -8.73 -57.19 -11.19
N GLY A 126 -8.80 -56.43 -10.09
CA GLY A 126 -8.19 -56.79 -8.81
C GLY A 126 -8.64 -58.15 -8.22
N MET A 127 -9.87 -58.63 -8.62
CA MET A 127 -10.39 -59.92 -8.19
C MET A 127 -9.78 -61.07 -8.98
N HIS A 128 -9.52 -60.91 -10.27
CA HIS A 128 -9.03 -61.99 -11.15
C HIS A 128 -7.50 -61.91 -11.33
N ASN A 129 -6.90 -60.71 -11.32
CA ASN A 129 -5.48 -60.50 -11.58
C ASN A 129 -4.86 -59.48 -10.56
N PRO A 130 -4.86 -59.80 -9.25
CA PRO A 130 -4.47 -58.87 -8.21
C PRO A 130 -3.00 -58.36 -8.33
N LEU A 131 -2.10 -59.20 -8.85
CA LEU A 131 -0.71 -58.79 -9.07
C LEU A 131 -0.57 -57.76 -10.19
N ALA A 132 -1.27 -57.99 -11.33
CA ALA A 132 -1.29 -57.02 -12.45
C ALA A 132 -1.92 -55.70 -12.02
N PHE A 133 -3.02 -55.78 -11.27
CA PHE A 133 -3.68 -54.63 -10.67
C PHE A 133 -2.74 -53.80 -9.77
N ALA A 134 -2.10 -54.42 -8.80
CA ALA A 134 -1.18 -53.74 -7.87
C ALA A 134 0.06 -53.17 -8.59
N PHE A 135 0.65 -53.93 -9.50
CA PHE A 135 1.80 -53.46 -10.28
C PHE A 135 1.47 -52.30 -11.21
N THR A 136 0.28 -52.27 -11.83
CA THR A 136 -0.15 -51.16 -12.64
C THR A 136 -0.34 -49.88 -11.81
N GLN A 137 -0.92 -49.98 -10.63
CA GLN A 137 -0.99 -48.84 -9.69
C GLN A 137 0.39 -48.31 -9.32
N PHE A 138 1.34 -49.21 -9.01
CA PHE A 138 2.74 -48.83 -8.75
C PHE A 138 3.34 -48.09 -9.94
N LEU A 139 3.21 -48.61 -11.19
CA LEU A 139 3.76 -47.97 -12.38
C LEU A 139 3.15 -46.60 -12.66
N LEU A 140 1.86 -46.39 -12.42
CA LEU A 140 1.19 -45.10 -12.57
C LEU A 140 1.63 -44.10 -11.49
N THR A 141 2.05 -44.56 -10.33
CA THR A 141 2.53 -43.68 -9.24
C THR A 141 3.96 -43.18 -9.48
N LEU A 142 4.82 -43.94 -10.16
CA LEU A 142 6.21 -43.55 -10.41
C LEU A 142 6.39 -42.21 -11.12
N PRO A 143 5.66 -41.89 -12.21
CA PRO A 143 5.75 -40.56 -12.83
C PRO A 143 5.38 -39.44 -11.86
N ILE A 144 4.39 -39.62 -10.98
CA ILE A 144 3.97 -38.62 -10.00
C ILE A 144 5.09 -38.38 -8.99
N LEU A 145 5.74 -39.45 -8.49
CA LEU A 145 6.92 -39.35 -7.61
C LEU A 145 8.07 -38.59 -8.29
N TYR A 146 8.36 -38.92 -9.56
CA TYR A 146 9.43 -38.27 -10.31
C TYR A 146 9.16 -36.77 -10.53
N LEU A 147 7.92 -36.40 -10.90
CA LEU A 147 7.51 -35.02 -11.05
C LEU A 147 7.63 -34.24 -9.73
N ASN A 148 7.41 -34.91 -8.61
CA ASN A 148 7.41 -34.33 -7.26
C ASN A 148 8.68 -34.66 -6.45
N ARG A 149 9.75 -35.14 -7.10
CA ARG A 149 10.98 -35.58 -6.43
C ARG A 149 11.62 -34.55 -5.52
N ASN A 150 11.42 -33.27 -5.78
CA ASN A 150 12.01 -32.20 -4.97
C ASN A 150 11.54 -32.26 -3.51
N TYR A 151 10.29 -32.68 -3.24
CA TYR A 151 9.81 -32.86 -1.87
C TYR A 151 10.64 -33.90 -1.11
N PHE A 152 11.03 -34.97 -1.78
CA PHE A 152 11.85 -36.01 -1.17
C PHE A 152 13.29 -35.55 -0.93
N PHE A 153 13.92 -34.92 -1.95
CA PHE A 153 15.29 -34.46 -1.79
C PHE A 153 15.42 -33.40 -0.70
N THR A 154 14.55 -32.38 -0.73
CA THR A 154 14.55 -31.33 0.28
C THR A 154 14.15 -31.86 1.64
N GLY A 155 13.10 -32.70 1.70
CA GLY A 155 12.56 -33.24 2.93
C GLY A 155 13.55 -34.13 3.69
N PHE A 156 14.21 -35.08 3.02
CA PHE A 156 15.20 -35.94 3.65
C PHE A 156 16.51 -35.19 3.97
N LYS A 157 16.92 -34.21 3.12
CA LYS A 157 18.09 -33.37 3.39
C LYS A 157 17.90 -32.58 4.68
N THR A 158 16.77 -31.90 4.84
CA THR A 158 16.47 -31.10 6.04
C THR A 158 16.27 -31.98 7.28
N LEU A 159 15.70 -33.16 7.14
CA LEU A 159 15.60 -34.14 8.21
C LEU A 159 16.98 -34.61 8.71
N TRP A 160 17.91 -34.88 7.79
CA TRP A 160 19.28 -35.24 8.10
C TRP A 160 20.03 -34.15 8.87
N HIS A 161 19.80 -32.89 8.49
CA HIS A 161 20.34 -31.72 9.20
C HIS A 161 19.61 -31.36 10.50
N ARG A 162 18.74 -32.25 11.03
CA ARG A 162 17.95 -32.08 12.27
C ARG A 162 17.09 -30.82 12.26
N SER A 163 16.67 -30.40 11.09
CA SER A 163 15.78 -29.25 10.87
C SER A 163 14.59 -29.64 9.98
N PRO A 164 13.74 -30.58 10.46
CA PRO A 164 12.61 -31.07 9.68
C PRO A 164 11.66 -29.93 9.34
N ASN A 165 11.19 -29.93 8.10
CA ASN A 165 10.28 -28.95 7.53
C ASN A 165 9.03 -29.64 6.97
N MET A 166 8.18 -28.87 6.29
CA MET A 166 6.99 -29.40 5.63
C MET A 166 7.32 -30.53 4.62
N ASP A 167 8.38 -30.35 3.83
CA ASP A 167 8.77 -31.33 2.82
C ASP A 167 9.22 -32.64 3.49
N SER A 168 9.77 -32.59 4.72
CA SER A 168 10.10 -33.76 5.53
C SER A 168 8.85 -34.58 5.91
N LEU A 169 7.75 -33.91 6.29
CA LEU A 169 6.48 -34.60 6.61
C LEU A 169 5.92 -35.31 5.38
N ILE A 170 5.95 -34.65 4.22
CA ILE A 170 5.49 -35.20 2.95
C ILE A 170 6.37 -36.36 2.52
N ALA A 171 7.69 -36.20 2.56
CA ALA A 171 8.64 -37.20 2.18
C ALA A 171 8.50 -38.49 3.02
N VAL A 172 8.39 -38.34 4.35
CA VAL A 172 8.23 -39.49 5.26
C VAL A 172 6.89 -40.18 5.02
N GLY A 173 5.79 -39.44 4.97
CA GLY A 173 4.45 -40.00 4.78
C GLY A 173 4.28 -40.71 3.43
N SER A 174 4.69 -40.04 2.32
CA SER A 174 4.60 -40.67 0.98
C SER A 174 5.55 -41.82 0.80
N SER A 175 6.77 -41.78 1.39
CA SER A 175 7.70 -42.92 1.34
C SER A 175 7.18 -44.10 2.13
N ALA A 176 6.58 -43.88 3.32
CA ALA A 176 5.96 -44.94 4.11
C ALA A 176 4.85 -45.65 3.34
N ALA A 177 3.95 -44.89 2.68
CA ALA A 177 2.88 -45.42 1.83
C ALA A 177 3.43 -46.25 0.64
N MET A 178 4.49 -45.73 -0.02
CA MET A 178 5.15 -46.47 -1.13
C MET A 178 5.82 -47.75 -0.68
N ILE A 179 6.58 -47.75 0.43
CA ILE A 179 7.27 -48.89 0.95
C ILE A 179 6.25 -49.99 1.35
N TYR A 180 5.16 -49.54 2.01
CA TYR A 180 4.06 -50.43 2.36
C TYR A 180 3.37 -51.04 1.13
N GLY A 181 3.05 -50.24 0.11
CA GLY A 181 2.48 -50.76 -1.14
C GLY A 181 3.38 -51.78 -1.84
N ILE A 182 4.71 -51.58 -1.84
CA ILE A 182 5.68 -52.54 -2.36
C ILE A 182 5.64 -53.83 -1.51
N TYR A 183 5.60 -53.72 -0.17
CA TYR A 183 5.46 -54.86 0.71
C TYR A 183 4.19 -55.68 0.39
N ILE A 184 3.06 -55.01 0.15
CA ILE A 184 1.78 -55.66 -0.23
C ILE A 184 1.90 -56.39 -1.55
N ILE A 185 2.61 -55.86 -2.56
CA ILE A 185 2.86 -56.55 -3.83
C ILE A 185 3.55 -57.96 -3.57
N TYR A 186 4.53 -57.98 -2.65
CA TYR A 186 5.15 -59.25 -2.28
C TYR A 186 4.17 -60.18 -1.56
N GLN A 187 3.32 -59.67 -0.66
CA GLN A 187 2.29 -60.50 0.02
C GLN A 187 1.27 -61.05 -0.93
N ILE A 188 0.82 -60.27 -1.91
CA ILE A 188 -0.07 -60.74 -3.01
C ILE A 188 0.62 -61.88 -3.77
N SER A 189 1.92 -61.74 -4.10
CA SER A 189 2.67 -62.80 -4.79
C SER A 189 2.75 -64.10 -3.97
N PHE A 190 3.01 -64.01 -2.66
CA PHE A 190 3.05 -65.17 -1.79
C PHE A 190 1.67 -65.83 -1.59
N ALA A 191 0.59 -65.02 -1.41
CA ALA A 191 -0.76 -65.53 -1.27
C ALA A 191 -1.26 -66.20 -2.59
N PHE A 192 -0.82 -65.61 -3.75
CA PHE A 192 -1.12 -66.23 -5.05
C PHE A 192 -0.47 -67.61 -5.18
N VAL A 193 0.78 -67.77 -4.85
CA VAL A 193 1.48 -69.09 -4.89
C VAL A 193 0.87 -70.05 -3.88
N ALA A 194 0.43 -69.58 -2.70
CA ALA A 194 -0.18 -70.42 -1.66
C ALA A 194 -1.65 -70.80 -2.01
N GLY A 195 -2.29 -70.18 -2.98
CA GLY A 195 -3.69 -70.41 -3.33
C GLY A 195 -4.70 -69.85 -2.31
N ASP A 196 -4.25 -68.91 -1.48
CA ASP A 196 -5.04 -68.29 -0.43
C ASP A 196 -5.87 -67.13 -0.99
N HIS A 197 -7.09 -67.40 -1.44
CA HIS A 197 -7.99 -66.45 -2.08
C HIS A 197 -8.50 -65.37 -1.10
N GLU A 198 -8.62 -65.67 0.17
CA GLU A 198 -9.09 -64.70 1.18
C GLU A 198 -8.00 -63.61 1.47
N ALA A 199 -6.74 -64.06 1.70
CA ALA A 199 -5.62 -63.19 1.83
C ALA A 199 -5.34 -62.34 0.59
N LEU A 200 -5.53 -62.96 -0.60
CA LEU A 200 -5.35 -62.28 -1.89
C LEU A 200 -6.30 -61.11 -2.08
N MET A 201 -7.58 -61.34 -1.72
CA MET A 201 -8.65 -60.30 -1.78
C MET A 201 -8.40 -59.18 -0.77
N ALA A 202 -8.02 -59.54 0.48
CA ALA A 202 -7.66 -58.59 1.53
C ALA A 202 -6.48 -57.68 1.12
N TYR A 203 -5.39 -58.25 0.61
CA TYR A 203 -4.18 -57.49 0.19
C TYR A 203 -4.45 -56.62 -1.06
N SER A 204 -5.33 -57.03 -1.99
CA SER A 204 -5.64 -56.23 -3.17
C SER A 204 -6.41 -54.94 -2.86
N MET A 205 -7.10 -54.92 -1.69
CA MET A 205 -7.81 -53.75 -1.21
C MET A 205 -6.93 -52.81 -0.35
N ASP A 206 -5.75 -53.25 0.11
CA ASP A 206 -4.85 -52.52 1.01
C ASP A 206 -3.64 -51.88 0.30
N LEU A 207 -3.82 -51.52 -0.96
CA LEU A 207 -2.78 -50.80 -1.72
C LEU A 207 -2.84 -49.29 -1.43
N TYR A 208 -1.72 -48.68 -1.01
CA TYR A 208 -1.62 -47.26 -0.63
C TYR A 208 -0.98 -46.37 -1.72
N PHE A 209 -0.85 -46.87 -2.96
CA PHE A 209 -0.23 -46.13 -4.07
C PHE A 209 -1.03 -44.90 -4.45
N GLU A 210 -2.37 -45.00 -4.52
CA GLU A 210 -3.25 -43.87 -4.80
C GLU A 210 -3.21 -42.85 -3.68
N GLY A 211 -3.03 -43.27 -2.43
CA GLY A 211 -2.87 -42.37 -1.27
C GLY A 211 -1.61 -41.51 -1.39
N ALA A 212 -0.44 -42.13 -1.68
CA ALA A 212 0.83 -41.43 -1.88
C ALA A 212 0.74 -40.46 -3.07
N ALA A 213 0.18 -40.91 -4.19
CA ALA A 213 0.00 -40.10 -5.40
C ALA A 213 -0.92 -38.90 -5.20
N THR A 214 -2.04 -39.14 -4.49
CA THR A 214 -3.05 -38.10 -4.17
C THR A 214 -2.47 -37.05 -3.25
N ILE A 215 -1.76 -37.44 -2.18
CA ILE A 215 -1.09 -36.51 -1.26
C ILE A 215 -0.14 -35.59 -2.04
N LEU A 216 0.76 -36.14 -2.86
CA LEU A 216 1.70 -35.34 -3.64
C LEU A 216 1.01 -34.40 -4.64
N THR A 217 -0.04 -34.87 -5.30
CA THR A 217 -0.78 -34.06 -6.29
C THR A 217 -1.56 -32.94 -5.62
N LEU A 218 -2.28 -33.20 -4.51
CA LEU A 218 -3.04 -32.20 -3.77
C LEU A 218 -2.14 -31.17 -3.11
N ILE A 219 -0.98 -31.58 -2.58
CA ILE A 219 0.00 -30.63 -2.04
C ILE A 219 0.55 -29.74 -3.16
N THR A 220 0.84 -30.30 -4.34
CA THR A 220 1.29 -29.51 -5.50
C THR A 220 0.19 -28.56 -5.99
N PHE A 221 -1.08 -28.97 -5.94
CA PHE A 221 -2.23 -28.09 -6.15
C PHE A 221 -2.26 -26.92 -5.16
N GLY A 222 -2.13 -27.23 -3.86
CA GLY A 222 -2.06 -26.21 -2.81
C GLY A 222 -0.91 -25.22 -3.05
N LYS A 223 0.27 -25.71 -3.42
CA LYS A 223 1.44 -24.89 -3.75
C LYS A 223 1.24 -24.04 -5.03
N TRP A 224 0.53 -24.54 -6.02
CA TRP A 224 0.15 -23.72 -7.17
C TRP A 224 -0.80 -22.59 -6.78
N LEU A 225 -1.85 -22.88 -6.00
CA LEU A 225 -2.77 -21.85 -5.51
C LEU A 225 -2.04 -20.81 -4.65
N GLU A 226 -1.12 -21.25 -3.80
CA GLU A 226 -0.25 -20.38 -3.00
C GLU A 226 0.59 -19.44 -3.89
N ALA A 227 1.31 -19.98 -4.89
CA ALA A 227 2.13 -19.21 -5.81
C ALA A 227 1.29 -18.21 -6.63
N ARG A 228 0.10 -18.63 -7.11
CA ARG A 228 -0.85 -17.76 -7.81
C ARG A 228 -1.37 -16.63 -6.91
N SER A 229 -1.60 -16.90 -5.66
CA SER A 229 -2.07 -15.90 -4.70
C SER A 229 -0.97 -14.92 -4.33
N LYS A 230 0.29 -15.38 -4.19
CA LYS A 230 1.45 -14.52 -3.99
C LYS A 230 1.66 -13.54 -5.16
N SER A 231 1.48 -13.97 -6.40
CA SER A 231 1.61 -13.08 -7.56
C SER A 231 0.59 -11.94 -7.53
N LYS A 232 -0.63 -12.18 -7.05
CA LYS A 232 -1.67 -11.14 -6.88
C LYS A 232 -1.37 -10.15 -5.75
N THR A 233 -0.55 -10.50 -4.77
CA THR A 233 -0.19 -9.59 -3.67
C THR A 233 0.90 -8.60 -4.07
N SER A 234 1.74 -8.93 -5.05
CA SER A 234 2.78 -8.04 -5.60
C SER A 234 2.24 -7.02 -6.61
N GLU A 235 0.96 -7.12 -6.99
CA GLU A 235 0.32 -6.27 -8.00
C GLU A 235 0.38 -4.77 -7.66
N ALA A 236 0.31 -4.39 -6.38
CA ALA A 236 0.38 -2.99 -5.96
C ALA A 236 1.76 -2.37 -6.27
N ILE A 237 2.85 -3.11 -6.02
CA ILE A 237 4.21 -2.65 -6.33
C ILE A 237 4.40 -2.53 -7.84
N THR A 238 3.89 -3.52 -8.58
CA THR A 238 3.98 -3.50 -10.05
C THR A 238 3.22 -2.32 -10.65
N LYS A 239 2.04 -2.01 -10.14
CA LYS A 239 1.28 -0.83 -10.58
C LYS A 239 2.07 0.47 -10.38
N LEU A 240 2.77 0.62 -9.25
CA LEU A 240 3.64 1.78 -9.02
C LEU A 240 4.80 1.82 -10.03
N MET A 241 5.42 0.67 -10.35
CA MET A 241 6.49 0.59 -11.35
C MET A 241 6.00 0.90 -12.78
N ASP A 242 4.77 0.53 -13.11
CA ASP A 242 4.17 0.75 -14.43
C ASP A 242 3.74 2.23 -14.66
N LEU A 243 3.72 3.07 -13.61
CA LEU A 243 3.44 4.50 -13.74
C LEU A 243 4.56 5.28 -14.43
N ALA A 244 5.80 4.83 -14.32
CA ALA A 244 6.94 5.50 -14.94
C ALA A 244 6.95 5.31 -16.46
N PRO A 245 7.06 6.38 -17.26
CA PRO A 245 7.22 6.26 -18.71
C PRO A 245 8.59 5.60 -19.04
N LYS A 246 8.66 4.94 -20.18
CA LYS A 246 9.90 4.25 -20.63
C LYS A 246 10.84 5.15 -21.40
N THR A 247 10.34 6.25 -21.95
CA THR A 247 11.08 7.23 -22.76
C THR A 247 10.88 8.63 -22.21
N ALA A 248 11.81 9.52 -22.46
CA ALA A 248 11.77 10.93 -22.15
C ALA A 248 12.15 11.76 -23.36
N THR A 249 11.47 12.89 -23.60
CA THR A 249 11.89 13.88 -24.59
C THR A 249 12.82 14.89 -23.92
N VAL A 250 14.08 14.91 -24.32
CA VAL A 250 15.08 15.83 -23.77
C VAL A 250 15.55 16.81 -24.85
N GLU A 251 15.85 18.03 -24.43
CA GLU A 251 16.47 19.05 -25.28
C GLU A 251 17.95 19.13 -24.93
N ARG A 252 18.83 18.72 -25.89
CA ARG A 252 20.27 18.86 -25.77
C ARG A 252 20.78 19.70 -26.94
N SER A 253 21.51 20.76 -26.63
CA SER A 253 22.04 21.70 -27.63
C SER A 253 20.96 22.31 -28.55
N GLY A 254 19.76 22.55 -28.02
CA GLY A 254 18.63 23.15 -28.80
C GLY A 254 17.90 22.16 -29.72
N VAL A 255 18.17 20.85 -29.62
CA VAL A 255 17.48 19.82 -30.40
C VAL A 255 16.74 18.88 -29.44
N GLU A 256 15.44 18.73 -29.69
CA GLU A 256 14.64 17.74 -28.97
C GLU A 256 14.92 16.33 -29.49
N MET A 257 15.14 15.39 -28.59
CA MET A 257 15.34 13.97 -28.90
C MET A 257 14.62 13.08 -27.88
N GLU A 258 14.04 11.99 -28.34
CA GLU A 258 13.46 10.98 -27.48
C GLU A 258 14.52 9.94 -27.11
N ILE A 259 14.76 9.78 -25.81
CA ILE A 259 15.73 8.82 -25.26
C ILE A 259 15.06 7.91 -24.22
N PRO A 260 15.63 6.71 -23.95
CA PRO A 260 15.23 5.91 -22.79
C PRO A 260 15.39 6.71 -21.49
N VAL A 261 14.44 6.57 -20.53
CA VAL A 261 14.49 7.29 -19.24
C VAL A 261 15.79 7.02 -18.47
N GLU A 262 16.37 5.81 -18.66
CA GLU A 262 17.62 5.40 -18.01
C GLU A 262 18.85 6.19 -18.52
N GLU A 263 18.74 6.87 -19.66
CA GLU A 263 19.80 7.69 -20.24
C GLU A 263 19.69 9.18 -19.88
N VAL A 264 18.65 9.58 -19.15
CA VAL A 264 18.47 10.95 -18.64
C VAL A 264 19.47 11.17 -17.49
N VAL A 265 20.18 12.30 -17.53
CA VAL A 265 21.14 12.67 -16.49
C VAL A 265 20.70 13.95 -15.77
N PRO A 266 21.13 14.16 -14.52
CA PRO A 266 20.84 15.41 -13.81
C PRO A 266 21.35 16.62 -14.60
N GLY A 267 20.50 17.64 -14.75
CA GLY A 267 20.77 18.84 -15.53
C GLY A 267 20.20 18.82 -16.96
N ASP A 268 19.74 17.68 -17.48
CA ASP A 268 19.04 17.62 -18.77
C ASP A 268 17.76 18.47 -18.72
N ILE A 269 17.45 19.14 -19.84
CA ILE A 269 16.17 19.84 -20.00
C ILE A 269 15.16 18.88 -20.61
N VAL A 270 14.12 18.57 -19.87
CA VAL A 270 13.05 17.66 -20.28
C VAL A 270 11.85 18.44 -20.74
N VAL A 271 11.28 18.07 -21.88
CA VAL A 271 10.09 18.71 -22.48
C VAL A 271 8.89 17.80 -22.30
N ILE A 272 7.83 18.33 -21.67
CA ILE A 272 6.58 17.60 -21.42
C ILE A 272 5.41 18.34 -22.06
N ARG A 273 4.60 17.58 -22.82
CA ARG A 273 3.40 18.04 -23.50
C ARG A 273 2.14 17.57 -22.75
N PRO A 274 0.98 18.18 -23.01
CA PRO A 274 -0.28 17.75 -22.38
C PRO A 274 -0.55 16.26 -22.60
N GLY A 275 -0.99 15.55 -21.54
CA GLY A 275 -1.27 14.11 -21.53
C GLY A 275 -0.05 13.22 -21.32
N GLN A 276 1.16 13.75 -21.26
CA GLN A 276 2.37 12.96 -21.02
C GLN A 276 2.64 12.79 -19.52
N SER A 277 3.19 11.63 -19.16
CA SER A 277 3.71 11.37 -17.83
C SER A 277 5.13 11.95 -17.68
N ILE A 278 5.43 12.53 -16.53
CA ILE A 278 6.72 13.12 -16.17
C ILE A 278 7.72 11.99 -15.92
N PRO A 279 8.86 11.94 -16.63
CA PRO A 279 9.77 10.79 -16.58
C PRO A 279 10.72 10.77 -15.38
N VAL A 280 11.14 11.94 -14.88
CA VAL A 280 12.10 12.13 -13.80
C VAL A 280 11.73 13.34 -12.94
N ASP A 281 12.26 13.44 -11.72
CA ASP A 281 12.00 14.60 -10.87
C ASP A 281 12.78 15.83 -11.34
N GLY A 282 12.18 17.00 -11.23
CA GLY A 282 12.82 18.24 -11.69
C GLY A 282 12.19 19.52 -11.18
N VAL A 283 12.70 20.65 -11.70
CA VAL A 283 12.21 22.01 -11.44
C VAL A 283 11.86 22.67 -12.75
N ILE A 284 10.67 23.27 -12.84
CA ILE A 284 10.16 23.93 -14.05
C ILE A 284 11.03 25.16 -14.35
N LEU A 285 11.49 25.27 -15.58
CA LEU A 285 12.24 26.41 -16.11
C LEU A 285 11.35 27.35 -16.94
N GLU A 286 10.43 26.78 -17.73
CA GLU A 286 9.57 27.50 -18.63
C GLU A 286 8.19 26.87 -18.70
N GLY A 287 7.15 27.70 -18.78
CA GLY A 287 5.77 27.29 -18.97
C GLY A 287 4.96 27.27 -17.67
N ARG A 288 3.70 26.89 -17.81
CA ARG A 288 2.73 26.69 -16.74
C ARG A 288 1.92 25.45 -17.05
N THR A 289 1.63 24.64 -16.05
CA THR A 289 0.92 23.39 -16.23
C THR A 289 0.03 23.06 -15.04
N SER A 290 -0.89 22.14 -15.24
CA SER A 290 -1.67 21.49 -14.20
C SER A 290 -1.30 20.00 -14.18
N VAL A 291 -0.75 19.51 -13.07
CA VAL A 291 -0.20 18.16 -12.92
C VAL A 291 -1.12 17.33 -12.05
N ASP A 292 -1.51 16.17 -12.55
CA ASP A 292 -2.22 15.15 -11.78
C ASP A 292 -1.22 14.30 -11.00
N GLU A 293 -1.18 14.51 -9.69
CA GLU A 293 -0.32 13.77 -8.76
C GLU A 293 -1.05 12.63 -8.05
N SER A 294 -2.30 12.32 -8.45
CA SER A 294 -3.19 11.36 -7.77
C SER A 294 -2.61 9.95 -7.62
N ALA A 295 -1.79 9.54 -8.58
CA ALA A 295 -1.14 8.23 -8.55
C ALA A 295 -0.13 8.07 -7.39
N LEU A 296 0.44 9.17 -6.89
CA LEU A 296 1.42 9.20 -5.80
C LEU A 296 0.82 9.72 -4.49
N THR A 297 0.04 10.78 -4.57
CA THR A 297 -0.55 11.44 -3.39
C THR A 297 -1.93 10.91 -3.04
N GLY A 298 -2.66 10.33 -4.01
CA GLY A 298 -4.07 9.96 -3.88
C GLY A 298 -5.03 11.15 -3.93
N GLU A 299 -4.56 12.37 -4.30
CA GLU A 299 -5.39 13.55 -4.48
C GLU A 299 -5.93 13.63 -5.92
N SER A 300 -7.25 13.71 -6.07
CA SER A 300 -7.88 13.71 -7.40
C SER A 300 -7.84 15.05 -8.13
N LEU A 301 -7.52 16.15 -7.42
CA LEU A 301 -7.46 17.47 -8.02
C LEU A 301 -6.05 17.73 -8.56
N PRO A 302 -5.91 18.10 -9.85
CA PRO A 302 -4.62 18.49 -10.41
C PRO A 302 -4.06 19.74 -9.74
N VAL A 303 -2.75 19.75 -9.51
CA VAL A 303 -2.02 20.86 -8.87
C VAL A 303 -1.46 21.77 -9.95
N GLU A 304 -1.72 23.08 -9.86
CA GLU A 304 -1.09 24.04 -10.74
C GLU A 304 0.40 24.22 -10.41
N LYS A 305 1.24 24.19 -11.43
CA LYS A 305 2.69 24.34 -11.33
C LYS A 305 3.17 25.42 -12.28
N THR A 306 4.07 26.25 -11.79
CA THR A 306 4.69 27.38 -12.49
C THR A 306 6.22 27.28 -12.46
N VAL A 307 6.89 28.26 -13.01
CA VAL A 307 8.36 28.34 -12.97
C VAL A 307 8.86 28.26 -11.52
N ASP A 308 9.96 27.56 -11.28
CA ASP A 308 10.58 27.20 -10.00
C ASP A 308 9.81 26.17 -9.16
N ASP A 309 8.61 25.73 -9.58
CA ASP A 309 7.93 24.62 -8.90
C ASP A 309 8.55 23.27 -9.22
N ARG A 310 8.47 22.36 -8.25
CA ARG A 310 8.95 20.98 -8.41
C ARG A 310 7.91 20.10 -9.10
N VAL A 311 8.40 19.24 -9.98
CA VAL A 311 7.63 18.16 -10.61
C VAL A 311 8.21 16.81 -10.24
N ILE A 312 7.34 15.81 -10.11
CA ILE A 312 7.66 14.47 -9.60
C ILE A 312 7.44 13.44 -10.70
N ALA A 313 8.34 12.49 -10.81
CA ALA A 313 8.25 11.38 -11.76
C ALA A 313 6.92 10.60 -11.61
N ALA A 314 6.39 10.11 -12.75
CA ALA A 314 5.14 9.35 -12.85
C ALA A 314 3.84 10.15 -12.63
N THR A 315 3.91 11.44 -12.38
CA THR A 315 2.74 12.33 -12.41
C THR A 315 2.38 12.69 -13.85
N VAL A 316 1.13 13.08 -14.10
CA VAL A 316 0.62 13.31 -15.47
C VAL A 316 0.33 14.78 -15.71
N ASN A 317 0.96 15.35 -16.73
CA ASN A 317 0.66 16.70 -17.19
C ASN A 317 -0.71 16.74 -17.86
N LYS A 318 -1.66 17.53 -17.35
CA LYS A 318 -3.01 17.67 -17.92
C LYS A 318 -3.10 18.76 -18.97
N ASN A 319 -2.53 19.92 -18.70
CA ASN A 319 -2.64 21.11 -19.54
C ASN A 319 -1.29 21.79 -19.70
N GLY A 320 -1.13 22.56 -20.78
CA GLY A 320 0.09 23.32 -21.04
C GLY A 320 1.29 22.46 -21.44
N SER A 321 2.35 23.13 -21.90
CA SER A 321 3.65 22.49 -22.17
C SER A 321 4.67 23.14 -21.26
N VAL A 322 5.55 22.34 -20.67
CA VAL A 322 6.57 22.82 -19.75
C VAL A 322 7.93 22.25 -20.12
N LYS A 323 8.97 23.04 -19.87
CA LYS A 323 10.36 22.58 -19.84
C LYS A 323 10.82 22.62 -18.40
N PHE A 324 11.41 21.51 -17.93
CA PHE A 324 11.97 21.44 -16.60
C PHE A 324 13.38 20.86 -16.63
N ARG A 325 14.18 21.23 -15.63
CA ARG A 325 15.53 20.68 -15.44
C ARG A 325 15.43 19.44 -14.56
N ALA A 326 15.96 18.32 -15.04
CA ALA A 326 16.08 17.10 -14.28
C ALA A 326 17.00 17.30 -13.06
N THR A 327 16.50 16.99 -11.85
CA THR A 327 17.26 17.11 -10.59
C THR A 327 17.59 15.75 -10.01
N ARG A 328 16.64 14.79 -10.06
CA ARG A 328 16.82 13.42 -9.60
C ARG A 328 16.40 12.46 -10.71
N VAL A 329 17.23 11.45 -10.97
CA VAL A 329 17.07 10.52 -12.10
C VAL A 329 17.26 9.07 -11.63
N GLY A 330 16.73 8.12 -12.36
CA GLY A 330 16.91 6.69 -12.09
C GLY A 330 16.46 6.27 -10.69
N ASP A 331 17.35 5.65 -9.92
CA ASP A 331 17.08 5.13 -8.58
C ASP A 331 16.90 6.24 -7.51
N ASP A 332 17.23 7.50 -7.81
CA ASP A 332 17.13 8.63 -6.90
C ASP A 332 15.80 9.41 -7.04
N THR A 333 14.95 9.04 -8.03
CA THR A 333 13.62 9.67 -8.19
C THR A 333 12.72 9.36 -6.99
N THR A 334 11.80 10.28 -6.69
CA THR A 334 10.80 10.10 -5.62
C THR A 334 10.01 8.81 -5.78
N LEU A 335 9.58 8.47 -7.01
CA LEU A 335 8.92 7.20 -7.29
C LEU A 335 9.80 6.00 -6.97
N ALA A 336 11.09 6.01 -7.36
CA ALA A 336 12.01 4.91 -7.06
C ALA A 336 12.23 4.75 -5.55
N GLN A 337 12.30 5.84 -4.80
CA GLN A 337 12.38 5.83 -3.34
C GLN A 337 11.10 5.24 -2.71
N ILE A 338 9.91 5.61 -3.20
CA ILE A 338 8.62 5.02 -2.75
C ILE A 338 8.61 3.51 -2.98
N ILE A 339 8.97 3.05 -4.18
CA ILE A 339 9.03 1.62 -4.52
C ILE A 339 10.01 0.90 -3.56
N ARG A 340 11.19 1.48 -3.33
CA ARG A 340 12.18 0.93 -2.42
C ARG A 340 11.66 0.82 -0.99
N LEU A 341 11.01 1.85 -0.46
CA LEU A 341 10.41 1.83 0.89
C LEU A 341 9.35 0.72 1.01
N VAL A 342 8.48 0.55 0.02
CA VAL A 342 7.46 -0.52 0.02
C VAL A 342 8.11 -1.91 -0.07
N GLU A 343 9.18 -2.08 -0.85
CA GLU A 343 9.96 -3.32 -0.91
C GLU A 343 10.66 -3.63 0.43
N GLU A 344 11.27 -2.64 1.07
CA GLU A 344 11.92 -2.77 2.37
C GLU A 344 10.91 -3.14 3.47
N ALA A 345 9.78 -2.45 3.52
CA ALA A 345 8.68 -2.78 4.44
C ALA A 345 8.19 -4.22 4.24
N SER A 346 7.93 -4.60 3.00
CA SER A 346 7.47 -5.94 2.65
C SER A 346 8.51 -7.03 2.93
N SER A 347 9.79 -6.67 2.96
CA SER A 347 10.90 -7.60 3.24
C SER A 347 11.25 -7.68 4.72
N SER A 348 10.82 -6.75 5.54
CA SER A 348 11.07 -6.74 6.99
C SER A 348 10.16 -7.73 7.72
N LYS A 349 10.57 -8.19 8.91
CA LYS A 349 9.77 -9.12 9.74
C LYS A 349 9.23 -8.42 10.97
N ALA A 350 7.93 -8.40 11.10
CA ALA A 350 7.23 -7.98 12.32
C ALA A 350 7.53 -8.92 13.51
N PRO A 351 7.52 -8.44 14.76
CA PRO A 351 7.68 -9.26 15.96
C PRO A 351 6.72 -10.46 16.02
N ILE A 352 5.46 -10.30 15.63
CA ILE A 352 4.47 -11.38 15.56
C ILE A 352 4.85 -12.47 14.55
N ALA A 353 5.52 -12.12 13.45
CA ALA A 353 6.04 -13.07 12.48
C ALA A 353 7.19 -13.89 13.06
N LYS A 354 8.11 -13.24 13.78
CA LYS A 354 9.22 -13.93 14.49
C LYS A 354 8.70 -14.93 15.51
N LEU A 355 7.61 -14.61 16.22
CA LEU A 355 6.95 -15.53 17.14
C LEU A 355 6.33 -16.72 16.41
N ALA A 356 5.62 -16.48 15.30
CA ALA A 356 5.03 -17.55 14.48
C ALA A 356 6.09 -18.52 13.94
N ASP A 357 7.25 -18.00 13.49
CA ASP A 357 8.36 -18.80 13.02
C ASP A 357 8.96 -19.68 14.13
N LYS A 358 9.10 -19.17 15.37
CA LYS A 358 9.55 -19.96 16.54
C LYS A 358 8.58 -21.09 16.85
N VAL A 359 7.27 -20.81 16.81
CA VAL A 359 6.24 -21.84 17.04
C VAL A 359 6.32 -22.92 15.95
N ALA A 360 6.46 -22.52 14.66
CA ALA A 360 6.58 -23.47 13.55
C ALA A 360 7.78 -24.39 13.67
N ALA A 361 8.92 -23.87 14.16
CA ALA A 361 10.13 -24.66 14.33
C ALA A 361 10.00 -25.77 15.41
N VAL A 362 9.16 -25.57 16.43
CA VAL A 362 8.87 -26.58 17.47
C VAL A 362 7.75 -27.52 17.01
N PHE A 363 6.80 -27.00 16.26
CA PHE A 363 5.58 -27.72 15.85
C PHE A 363 5.88 -28.97 15.01
N VAL A 364 6.76 -28.88 14.00
CA VAL A 364 7.05 -29.98 13.07
C VAL A 364 7.65 -31.19 13.80
N PRO A 365 8.71 -31.08 14.62
CA PRO A 365 9.22 -32.19 15.40
C PRO A 365 8.17 -32.81 16.37
N THR A 366 7.36 -31.94 16.99
CA THR A 366 6.30 -32.38 17.91
C THR A 366 5.27 -33.25 17.19
N VAL A 367 4.83 -32.85 16.01
CA VAL A 367 3.87 -33.58 15.18
C VAL A 367 4.44 -34.92 14.72
N MET A 368 5.72 -34.99 14.33
CA MET A 368 6.37 -36.25 13.97
C MET A 368 6.37 -37.24 15.15
N THR A 369 6.59 -36.72 16.36
CA THR A 369 6.53 -37.51 17.59
C THR A 369 5.10 -37.98 17.85
N ILE A 370 4.09 -37.10 17.70
CA ILE A 370 2.67 -37.49 17.86
C ILE A 370 2.27 -38.56 16.85
N ALA A 371 2.68 -38.45 15.59
CA ALA A 371 2.40 -39.43 14.57
C ALA A 371 2.98 -40.82 14.91
N LEU A 372 4.23 -40.82 15.37
CA LEU A 372 4.90 -42.04 15.80
C LEU A 372 4.20 -42.67 17.01
N ILE A 373 3.88 -41.86 18.02
CA ILE A 373 3.18 -42.33 19.24
C ILE A 373 1.80 -42.88 18.85
N ALA A 374 1.02 -42.15 18.01
CA ALA A 374 -0.29 -42.62 17.57
C ALA A 374 -0.20 -43.98 16.84
N THR A 375 0.76 -44.14 15.95
CA THR A 375 1.00 -45.43 15.26
C THR A 375 1.29 -46.54 16.25
N ILE A 376 2.18 -46.33 17.22
CA ILE A 376 2.53 -47.32 18.24
C ILE A 376 1.32 -47.67 19.12
N VAL A 377 0.57 -46.68 19.58
CA VAL A 377 -0.61 -46.89 20.43
C VAL A 377 -1.67 -47.74 19.70
N TRP A 378 -1.97 -47.49 18.45
CA TRP A 378 -2.93 -48.29 17.70
C TRP A 378 -2.45 -49.74 17.46
N LEU A 379 -1.15 -49.94 17.24
CA LEU A 379 -0.56 -51.31 17.24
C LEU A 379 -0.74 -52.04 18.58
N LEU A 380 -0.49 -51.32 19.68
CA LEU A 380 -0.66 -51.91 21.06
C LEU A 380 -2.13 -52.15 21.37
N LEU A 381 -3.08 -51.42 20.79
CA LEU A 381 -4.52 -51.67 20.91
C LEU A 381 -5.02 -52.83 20.01
N GLY A 382 -4.09 -53.52 19.31
CA GLY A 382 -4.40 -54.72 18.51
C GLY A 382 -4.96 -54.43 17.11
N GLN A 383 -4.84 -53.17 16.61
CA GLN A 383 -5.15 -52.89 15.23
C GLN A 383 -4.06 -53.36 14.28
N ASN A 384 -4.44 -53.64 13.02
CA ASN A 384 -3.49 -54.07 12.00
C ASN A 384 -2.48 -52.95 11.68
N PHE A 385 -1.32 -53.36 11.15
CA PHE A 385 -0.25 -52.41 10.79
C PHE A 385 -0.66 -51.37 9.76
N ASP A 386 -1.47 -51.73 8.78
CA ASP A 386 -2.06 -50.81 7.75
C ASP A 386 -2.90 -49.72 8.39
N PHE A 387 -3.78 -50.08 9.33
CA PHE A 387 -4.59 -49.11 10.07
C PHE A 387 -3.71 -48.12 10.85
N ALA A 388 -2.76 -48.65 11.67
CA ALA A 388 -1.89 -47.81 12.48
C ALA A 388 -0.98 -46.91 11.62
N LEU A 389 -0.46 -47.43 10.49
CA LEU A 389 0.34 -46.63 9.54
C LEU A 389 -0.48 -45.52 8.88
N SER A 390 -1.72 -45.84 8.47
CA SER A 390 -2.65 -44.86 7.90
C SER A 390 -2.96 -43.68 8.85
N ILE A 391 -3.12 -43.97 10.15
CA ILE A 391 -3.27 -42.97 11.20
C ILE A 391 -2.01 -42.08 11.29
N GLY A 392 -0.82 -42.69 11.35
CA GLY A 392 0.44 -41.95 11.38
C GLY A 392 0.61 -41.03 10.17
N ILE A 393 0.33 -41.54 8.97
CA ILE A 393 0.39 -40.75 7.73
C ILE A 393 -0.65 -39.61 7.77
N SER A 394 -1.88 -39.85 8.22
CA SER A 394 -2.93 -38.84 8.36
C SER A 394 -2.50 -37.69 9.27
N VAL A 395 -1.90 -38.02 10.43
CA VAL A 395 -1.36 -37.02 11.37
C VAL A 395 -0.23 -36.20 10.73
N LEU A 396 0.70 -36.84 10.02
CA LEU A 396 1.79 -36.12 9.34
C LEU A 396 1.26 -35.15 8.27
N VAL A 397 0.28 -35.59 7.48
CA VAL A 397 -0.23 -34.81 6.36
C VAL A 397 -1.08 -33.62 6.83
N ILE A 398 -2.02 -33.81 7.77
CA ILE A 398 -2.91 -32.74 8.23
C ILE A 398 -2.16 -31.66 8.99
N SER A 399 -1.05 -31.99 9.58
CA SER A 399 -0.29 -31.09 10.46
C SER A 399 0.67 -30.16 9.74
N CYS A 400 0.53 -29.99 8.45
CA CYS A 400 1.36 -29.02 7.73
C CYS A 400 1.09 -27.56 8.19
N PRO A 401 2.08 -26.82 8.71
CA PRO A 401 1.89 -25.42 9.11
C PRO A 401 1.98 -24.45 7.93
N CYS A 402 1.52 -24.85 6.74
CA CYS A 402 1.64 -24.06 5.51
C CYS A 402 0.97 -22.68 5.62
N ALA A 403 -0.24 -22.64 6.18
CA ALA A 403 -1.00 -21.42 6.38
C ALA A 403 -0.34 -20.46 7.38
N LEU A 404 0.33 -21.00 8.41
CA LEU A 404 1.02 -20.23 9.45
C LEU A 404 2.15 -19.36 8.86
N GLY A 405 2.94 -19.94 7.95
CA GLY A 405 4.05 -19.23 7.29
C GLY A 405 3.62 -18.10 6.35
N LEU A 406 2.35 -18.09 5.90
CA LEU A 406 1.79 -17.08 5.01
C LEU A 406 0.96 -16.02 5.74
N ALA A 407 0.47 -16.32 6.94
CA ALA A 407 -0.49 -15.54 7.68
C ALA A 407 -0.06 -14.07 7.88
N THR A 408 1.19 -13.85 8.25
CA THR A 408 1.74 -12.53 8.54
C THR A 408 2.31 -11.86 7.29
N PRO A 409 3.20 -12.48 6.49
CA PRO A 409 3.85 -11.76 5.40
C PRO A 409 2.90 -11.30 4.29
N VAL A 410 1.86 -12.09 3.98
CA VAL A 410 0.88 -11.72 2.96
C VAL A 410 0.03 -10.52 3.42
N ALA A 411 -0.39 -10.51 4.69
CA ALA A 411 -1.16 -9.40 5.24
C ALA A 411 -0.34 -8.10 5.28
N ILE A 412 0.94 -8.17 5.67
CA ILE A 412 1.85 -7.03 5.65
C ILE A 412 2.02 -6.50 4.22
N MET A 413 2.33 -7.37 3.25
CA MET A 413 2.53 -6.97 1.86
C MET A 413 1.29 -6.29 1.26
N VAL A 414 0.09 -6.85 1.49
CA VAL A 414 -1.16 -6.23 1.04
C VAL A 414 -1.43 -4.92 1.78
N GLY A 415 -1.15 -4.88 3.09
CA GLY A 415 -1.34 -3.70 3.92
C GLY A 415 -0.41 -2.54 3.55
N THR A 416 0.89 -2.80 3.38
CA THR A 416 1.87 -1.78 2.97
C THR A 416 1.60 -1.30 1.54
N GLY A 417 1.23 -2.20 0.63
CA GLY A 417 0.80 -1.82 -0.72
C GLY A 417 -0.46 -0.94 -0.70
N LYS A 418 -1.45 -1.28 0.14
CA LYS A 418 -2.66 -0.46 0.30
C LYS A 418 -2.37 0.89 0.96
N GLY A 419 -1.41 0.93 1.89
CA GLY A 419 -0.89 2.18 2.46
C GLY A 419 -0.31 3.08 1.38
N ALA A 420 0.59 2.55 0.55
CA ALA A 420 1.22 3.29 -0.54
C ALA A 420 0.20 3.85 -1.56
N GLU A 421 -0.83 3.06 -1.93
CA GLU A 421 -1.94 3.53 -2.77
C GLU A 421 -2.71 4.73 -2.16
N ASN A 422 -2.66 4.92 -0.84
CA ASN A 422 -3.29 6.03 -0.14
C ASN A 422 -2.27 7.11 0.30
N GLY A 423 -1.04 7.09 -0.24
CA GLY A 423 0.00 8.06 0.12
C GLY A 423 0.63 7.83 1.51
N ILE A 424 0.44 6.65 2.11
CA ILE A 424 0.99 6.27 3.42
C ILE A 424 2.15 5.30 3.20
N LEU A 425 3.39 5.77 3.34
CA LEU A 425 4.59 4.98 3.15
C LEU A 425 5.10 4.43 4.47
N ILE A 426 5.10 3.13 4.63
CA ILE A 426 5.51 2.43 5.85
C ILE A 426 6.89 1.82 5.60
N LYS A 427 7.89 2.14 6.42
CA LYS A 427 9.27 1.66 6.23
C LYS A 427 9.52 0.23 6.69
N SER A 428 8.76 -0.25 7.66
CA SER A 428 8.97 -1.60 8.20
C SER A 428 7.68 -2.26 8.67
N ALA A 429 7.68 -3.60 8.66
CA ALA A 429 6.61 -4.38 9.26
C ALA A 429 6.53 -4.19 10.80
N GLU A 430 7.64 -3.84 11.44
CA GLU A 430 7.70 -3.53 12.87
C GLU A 430 6.99 -2.22 13.17
N SER A 431 7.24 -1.17 12.37
CA SER A 431 6.54 0.12 12.47
C SER A 431 5.04 -0.05 12.26
N LEU A 432 4.63 -0.88 11.28
CA LEU A 432 3.23 -1.24 11.05
C LEU A 432 2.62 -1.98 12.25
N GLU A 433 3.36 -2.91 12.87
CA GLU A 433 2.89 -3.60 14.09
C GLU A 433 2.82 -2.67 15.29
N THR A 434 3.82 -1.78 15.47
CA THR A 434 3.88 -0.89 16.63
C THR A 434 2.81 0.19 16.57
N ALA A 435 2.47 0.67 15.38
CA ALA A 435 1.46 1.72 15.20
C ALA A 435 0.08 1.34 15.77
N HIS A 436 -0.30 0.05 15.79
CA HIS A 436 -1.56 -0.39 16.40
C HIS A 436 -1.56 -0.36 17.95
N LEU A 437 -0.37 -0.24 18.56
CA LEU A 437 -0.22 -0.19 20.01
C LEU A 437 -0.17 1.24 20.56
N VAL A 438 -0.10 2.23 19.67
CA VAL A 438 -0.05 3.65 20.03
C VAL A 438 -1.28 4.03 20.85
N ASN A 439 -1.04 4.63 22.01
CA ASN A 439 -2.08 5.15 22.91
C ASN A 439 -1.91 6.64 23.21
N THR A 440 -0.80 7.24 22.75
CA THR A 440 -0.53 8.66 22.89
C THR A 440 0.12 9.17 21.60
N VAL A 441 -0.44 10.25 21.05
CA VAL A 441 0.10 10.92 19.87
C VAL A 441 0.62 12.29 20.30
N ILE A 442 1.87 12.58 19.96
CA ILE A 442 2.46 13.90 20.08
C ILE A 442 2.42 14.56 18.72
N LEU A 443 1.88 15.77 18.65
CA LEU A 443 1.81 16.57 17.44
C LEU A 443 2.77 17.76 17.57
N ASP A 444 3.63 17.98 16.58
CA ASP A 444 4.22 19.30 16.42
C ASP A 444 3.12 20.30 16.02
N LYS A 445 3.32 21.58 16.37
CA LYS A 445 2.37 22.62 15.96
C LYS A 445 2.55 22.99 14.49
N THR A 446 3.76 23.47 14.15
CA THR A 446 4.05 24.18 12.91
C THR A 446 4.12 23.23 11.72
N GLY A 447 3.35 23.48 10.65
CA GLY A 447 3.33 22.60 9.48
C GLY A 447 2.56 21.29 9.68
N THR A 448 2.27 20.89 10.94
CA THR A 448 1.54 19.67 11.29
C THR A 448 0.10 19.96 11.66
N VAL A 449 -0.14 20.65 12.79
CA VAL A 449 -1.49 21.09 13.19
C VAL A 449 -1.92 22.33 12.42
N THR A 450 -0.95 23.20 12.12
CA THR A 450 -1.13 24.46 11.37
C THR A 450 -0.55 24.36 9.96
N GLU A 451 -0.82 25.36 9.12
CA GLU A 451 -0.32 25.41 7.74
C GLU A 451 1.20 25.58 7.66
N GLY A 452 1.82 26.08 8.73
CA GLY A 452 3.27 26.35 8.78
C GLY A 452 3.68 27.62 8.01
N ARG A 453 2.69 28.36 7.53
CA ARG A 453 2.86 29.63 6.83
C ARG A 453 2.00 30.69 7.52
N PRO A 454 2.62 31.72 8.12
CA PRO A 454 1.86 32.83 8.68
C PRO A 454 1.01 33.52 7.63
N ARG A 455 -0.23 33.87 7.99
CA ARG A 455 -1.16 34.64 7.12
C ARG A 455 -1.75 35.82 7.89
N VAL A 456 -2.07 36.90 7.17
CA VAL A 456 -2.83 38.03 7.73
C VAL A 456 -4.24 37.53 8.04
N THR A 457 -4.66 37.69 9.29
CA THR A 457 -6.00 37.27 9.76
C THR A 457 -6.91 38.46 10.02
N ASP A 458 -6.38 39.59 10.44
CA ASP A 458 -7.16 40.81 10.77
C ASP A 458 -6.38 42.05 10.33
N VAL A 459 -7.14 43.02 9.78
CA VAL A 459 -6.63 44.34 9.42
C VAL A 459 -7.53 45.38 10.10
N LEU A 460 -6.95 46.10 11.05
CA LEU A 460 -7.68 47.07 11.86
C LEU A 460 -7.09 48.49 11.65
N PRO A 461 -7.57 49.25 10.68
CA PRO A 461 -7.14 50.64 10.45
C PRO A 461 -7.74 51.54 11.51
N LEU A 462 -7.03 52.65 11.82
CA LEU A 462 -7.45 53.69 12.72
C LEU A 462 -7.74 54.99 11.93
N ASP A 463 -8.48 55.94 12.55
CA ASP A 463 -8.71 57.31 12.08
C ASP A 463 -9.22 57.46 10.63
N GLY A 464 -10.11 56.57 10.20
CA GLY A 464 -10.73 56.67 8.87
C GLY A 464 -9.83 56.29 7.70
N LEU A 465 -8.66 55.66 7.98
CA LEU A 465 -7.82 55.06 6.98
C LEU A 465 -8.52 53.84 6.38
N ALA A 466 -8.43 53.65 5.08
CA ALA A 466 -8.95 52.43 4.46
C ALA A 466 -8.07 51.24 4.76
N ALA A 467 -8.66 50.04 4.91
CA ALA A 467 -7.90 48.80 5.18
C ALA A 467 -6.85 48.54 4.08
N ASP A 468 -7.21 48.75 2.83
CA ASP A 468 -6.33 48.57 1.68
C ASP A 468 -5.14 49.55 1.71
N GLU A 469 -5.34 50.77 2.23
CA GLU A 469 -4.28 51.77 2.37
C GLU A 469 -3.31 51.38 3.49
N LEU A 470 -3.83 50.90 4.62
CA LEU A 470 -2.98 50.36 5.69
C LEU A 470 -2.13 49.16 5.17
N VAL A 471 -2.73 48.23 4.45
CA VAL A 471 -2.02 47.08 3.86
C VAL A 471 -0.98 47.53 2.83
N SER A 472 -1.31 48.50 1.98
CA SER A 472 -0.36 49.07 1.00
C SER A 472 0.87 49.69 1.67
N LEU A 473 0.69 50.48 2.72
CA LEU A 473 1.81 51.07 3.48
C LEU A 473 2.61 50.01 4.21
N ALA A 474 1.94 49.05 4.82
CA ALA A 474 2.54 47.93 5.50
C ALA A 474 3.39 47.07 4.55
N ALA A 475 2.85 46.65 3.43
CA ALA A 475 3.54 45.86 2.42
C ALA A 475 4.75 46.61 1.83
N ALA A 476 4.64 47.90 1.63
CA ALA A 476 5.75 48.74 1.15
C ALA A 476 6.98 48.68 2.07
N VAL A 477 6.78 48.72 3.39
CA VAL A 477 7.86 48.69 4.38
C VAL A 477 8.37 47.26 4.59
N GLU A 478 7.46 46.30 4.70
CA GLU A 478 7.77 44.89 4.98
C GLU A 478 8.41 44.14 3.80
N LYS A 479 8.26 44.62 2.54
CA LYS A 479 8.84 43.97 1.34
C LYS A 479 10.36 43.77 1.42
N ARG A 480 11.07 44.56 2.19
CA ARG A 480 12.53 44.48 2.40
C ARG A 480 12.92 43.74 3.67
N SER A 481 11.96 43.28 4.46
CA SER A 481 12.18 42.49 5.67
C SER A 481 12.29 41.02 5.33
N GLU A 482 13.26 40.32 5.92
CA GLU A 482 13.42 38.85 5.79
C GLU A 482 12.56 38.07 6.81
N HIS A 483 11.72 38.76 7.58
CA HIS A 483 10.93 38.11 8.62
C HIS A 483 9.69 37.42 8.05
N PRO A 484 9.35 36.18 8.48
CA PRO A 484 8.17 35.44 7.94
C PRO A 484 6.83 36.17 8.09
N LEU A 485 6.68 37.06 9.10
CA LEU A 485 5.48 37.88 9.27
C LEU A 485 5.39 38.98 8.21
N ALA A 486 6.53 39.46 7.71
CA ALA A 486 6.58 40.43 6.62
C ALA A 486 6.13 39.81 5.31
N ASP A 487 6.63 38.61 5.00
CA ASP A 487 6.19 37.86 3.82
C ASP A 487 4.67 37.65 3.80
N ALA A 488 4.06 37.36 4.96
CA ALA A 488 2.61 37.18 5.09
C ALA A 488 1.83 38.44 4.67
N ILE A 489 2.32 39.65 5.05
CA ILE A 489 1.68 40.92 4.70
C ILE A 489 1.85 41.21 3.22
N VAL A 490 3.03 41.02 2.65
CA VAL A 490 3.32 41.23 1.23
C VAL A 490 2.49 40.27 0.37
N GLN A 491 2.41 39.02 0.76
CA GLN A 491 1.59 38.03 0.06
C GLN A 491 0.10 38.37 0.12
N TYR A 492 -0.40 38.79 1.29
CA TYR A 492 -1.79 39.21 1.43
C TYR A 492 -2.12 40.41 0.51
N ALA A 493 -1.20 41.40 0.44
CA ALA A 493 -1.38 42.53 -0.49
C ALA A 493 -1.45 42.05 -1.95
N ALA A 494 -0.60 41.11 -2.36
CA ALA A 494 -0.60 40.55 -3.70
C ALA A 494 -1.90 39.75 -4.00
N GLU A 495 -2.38 38.92 -3.05
CA GLU A 495 -3.62 38.15 -3.16
C GLU A 495 -4.89 39.04 -3.28
N GLN A 496 -4.89 40.21 -2.57
CA GLN A 496 -5.99 41.17 -2.67
C GLN A 496 -5.85 42.11 -3.87
N GLY A 497 -4.76 42.05 -4.65
CA GLY A 497 -4.50 42.94 -5.78
C GLY A 497 -4.16 44.37 -5.35
N ILE A 498 -3.69 44.57 -4.12
CA ILE A 498 -3.34 45.87 -3.55
C ILE A 498 -1.94 46.27 -4.04
N ALA A 499 -1.85 47.30 -4.85
CA ALA A 499 -0.59 47.87 -5.29
C ALA A 499 0.06 48.67 -4.15
N PHE A 500 1.36 48.54 -3.99
CA PHE A 500 2.12 49.28 -2.98
C PHE A 500 3.41 49.84 -3.55
N PRO A 501 3.83 51.08 -3.10
CA PRO A 501 5.03 51.73 -3.56
C PRO A 501 6.29 51.07 -2.98
N GLU A 502 7.46 51.42 -3.51
CA GLU A 502 8.72 51.00 -2.89
C GLU A 502 9.10 51.93 -1.69
N ALA A 503 9.55 51.33 -0.59
CA ALA A 503 10.04 52.06 0.55
C ALA A 503 11.52 52.48 0.32
N GLU A 504 11.85 53.73 0.68
CA GLU A 504 13.19 54.25 0.74
C GLU A 504 13.66 54.27 2.22
N ASP A 505 14.97 54.48 2.49
CA ASP A 505 15.52 54.63 3.82
C ASP A 505 15.14 53.47 4.80
N PHE A 506 15.14 52.24 4.27
CA PHE A 506 14.82 51.03 5.10
C PHE A 506 15.82 50.82 6.22
N GLY A 507 15.30 50.57 7.43
CA GLY A 507 16.11 50.22 8.60
C GLY A 507 15.37 49.32 9.54
N SER A 508 16.08 48.38 10.18
CA SER A 508 15.54 47.49 11.21
C SER A 508 15.99 47.92 12.60
N ALA A 509 15.08 47.83 13.57
CA ALA A 509 15.37 48.03 14.99
C ALA A 509 15.25 46.69 15.70
N GLU A 510 16.36 46.15 16.23
CA GLU A 510 16.44 44.83 16.83
C GLU A 510 15.40 44.64 17.95
N GLY A 511 14.52 43.63 17.81
CA GLY A 511 13.48 43.32 18.76
C GLY A 511 12.31 44.29 18.85
N GLN A 512 12.23 45.31 17.98
CA GLN A 512 11.16 46.31 17.95
C GLN A 512 10.38 46.29 16.63
N GLY A 513 11.06 46.15 15.49
CA GLY A 513 10.41 46.15 14.14
C GLY A 513 11.29 46.77 13.07
N VAL A 514 10.65 47.25 12.03
CA VAL A 514 11.26 47.86 10.83
C VAL A 514 10.72 49.27 10.61
N ARG A 515 11.42 50.07 9.82
CA ARG A 515 10.97 51.40 9.36
C ARG A 515 11.37 51.61 7.91
N GLY A 516 10.60 52.41 7.21
CA GLY A 516 10.90 52.79 5.82
C GLY A 516 10.17 54.07 5.43
N ARG A 517 10.74 54.85 4.51
CA ARG A 517 10.11 56.07 3.95
C ARG A 517 9.26 55.69 2.77
N VAL A 518 7.95 55.91 2.88
CA VAL A 518 6.94 55.63 1.82
C VAL A 518 6.31 56.96 1.40
N ASN A 519 6.39 57.30 0.11
CA ASN A 519 5.90 58.56 -0.41
C ASN A 519 6.35 59.80 0.38
N GLY A 520 7.63 59.81 0.83
CA GLY A 520 8.23 60.90 1.61
C GLY A 520 7.91 60.88 3.10
N VAL A 521 7.06 59.98 3.60
CA VAL A 521 6.63 59.85 5.00
C VAL A 521 7.31 58.63 5.63
N MET A 522 7.81 58.77 6.85
CA MET A 522 8.37 57.64 7.57
C MET A 522 7.29 56.79 8.20
N ILE A 523 7.32 55.48 7.86
CA ILE A 523 6.41 54.45 8.42
C ILE A 523 7.23 53.51 9.26
N HIS A 524 6.76 53.26 10.47
CA HIS A 524 7.30 52.26 11.38
C HIS A 524 6.36 51.08 11.51
N ALA A 525 6.88 49.85 11.47
CA ALA A 525 6.12 48.63 11.60
C ALA A 525 6.79 47.78 12.72
N GLY A 526 6.01 47.32 13.72
CA GLY A 526 6.60 46.50 14.78
C GLY A 526 5.64 46.08 15.88
N ASN A 527 6.21 45.54 16.96
CA ASN A 527 5.46 45.06 18.10
C ASN A 527 5.13 46.15 19.13
N ARG A 528 4.48 45.82 20.25
CA ARG A 528 4.12 46.78 21.32
C ARG A 528 5.33 47.56 21.84
N ARG A 529 6.56 47.04 21.85
CA ARG A 529 7.76 47.75 22.28
C ARG A 529 8.09 48.95 21.40
N LEU A 530 7.68 48.87 20.10
CA LEU A 530 7.83 49.96 19.17
C LEU A 530 6.96 51.16 19.60
N LEU A 531 5.72 50.96 20.04
CA LEU A 531 4.86 52.05 20.53
C LEU A 531 5.50 52.77 21.72
N GLY A 532 6.01 52.03 22.71
CA GLY A 532 6.74 52.63 23.86
C GLY A 532 8.01 53.37 23.46
N ALA A 533 8.77 52.86 22.49
CA ALA A 533 9.99 53.53 21.99
C ALA A 533 9.69 54.82 21.20
N LEU A 534 8.51 54.87 20.55
CA LEU A 534 8.05 56.04 19.81
C LEU A 534 7.24 57.01 20.69
N GLU A 535 7.01 56.69 21.97
CA GLU A 535 6.18 57.44 22.91
C GLU A 535 4.77 57.75 22.39
N VAL A 536 4.15 56.73 21.77
CA VAL A 536 2.79 56.85 21.19
C VAL A 536 1.88 55.88 21.90
N ASP A 537 0.80 56.40 22.51
CA ASP A 537 -0.20 55.60 23.21
C ASP A 537 -1.48 55.43 22.35
N SER A 538 -1.99 54.21 22.30
CA SER A 538 -3.29 53.90 21.65
C SER A 538 -4.00 52.81 22.47
N PRO A 539 -4.69 53.17 23.58
CA PRO A 539 -5.28 52.20 24.49
C PRO A 539 -6.32 51.31 23.82
N GLU A 540 -7.03 51.80 22.83
CA GLU A 540 -8.06 51.03 22.08
C GLU A 540 -7.39 49.90 21.29
N LEU A 541 -6.36 50.20 20.49
CA LEU A 541 -5.62 49.20 19.71
C LEU A 541 -4.83 48.25 20.59
N GLU A 542 -4.33 48.72 21.75
CA GLU A 542 -3.62 47.86 22.69
C GLU A 542 -4.58 46.80 23.31
N ALA A 543 -5.81 47.23 23.69
CA ALA A 543 -6.81 46.30 24.17
C ALA A 543 -7.21 45.25 23.11
N GLU A 544 -7.30 45.69 21.84
CA GLU A 544 -7.61 44.80 20.71
C GLU A 544 -6.44 43.88 20.37
N ALA A 545 -5.20 44.39 20.46
CA ALA A 545 -3.98 43.58 20.33
C ALA A 545 -3.89 42.50 21.42
N ASP A 546 -4.28 42.82 22.66
CA ASP A 546 -4.34 41.84 23.77
C ASP A 546 -5.42 40.76 23.45
N ARG A 547 -6.57 41.13 22.97
CA ARG A 547 -7.62 40.19 22.55
C ARG A 547 -7.14 39.26 21.44
N LEU A 548 -6.52 39.82 20.38
CA LEU A 548 -5.98 39.05 19.27
C LEU A 548 -4.80 38.14 19.72
N ALA A 549 -3.94 38.61 20.65
CA ALA A 549 -2.90 37.80 21.23
C ALA A 549 -3.47 36.62 22.07
N GLU A 550 -4.62 36.81 22.76
CA GLU A 550 -5.33 35.71 23.44
C GLU A 550 -5.96 34.69 22.49
N GLU A 551 -6.25 35.11 21.24
CA GLU A 551 -6.65 34.23 20.15
C GLU A 551 -5.46 33.50 19.48
N GLY A 552 -4.22 33.77 19.91
CA GLY A 552 -3.01 33.15 19.35
C GLY A 552 -2.43 33.86 18.12
N LYS A 553 -2.89 35.09 17.85
CA LYS A 553 -2.42 35.91 16.74
C LYS A 553 -1.28 36.82 17.17
N THR A 554 -0.45 37.23 16.23
CA THR A 554 0.64 38.18 16.46
C THR A 554 0.26 39.54 15.91
N PRO A 555 -0.05 40.52 16.79
CA PRO A 555 -0.41 41.88 16.34
C PRO A 555 0.84 42.69 16.02
N LEU A 556 0.83 43.37 14.87
CA LEU A 556 1.86 44.31 14.40
C LEU A 556 1.25 45.69 14.27
N PHE A 557 1.88 46.68 14.91
CA PHE A 557 1.44 48.05 14.90
C PHE A 557 2.16 48.83 13.78
N PHE A 558 1.43 49.74 13.15
CA PHE A 558 1.92 50.62 12.11
C PHE A 558 1.77 52.07 12.54
N VAL A 559 2.87 52.81 12.52
CA VAL A 559 2.95 54.22 12.99
C VAL A 559 3.52 55.10 11.88
N ARG A 560 2.88 56.17 11.62
CA ARG A 560 3.33 57.24 10.69
C ARG A 560 4.02 58.32 11.43
N GLU A 561 5.18 58.73 10.93
CA GLU A 561 5.91 59.88 11.46
C GLU A 561 6.01 60.95 10.32
N ALA A 562 5.32 62.07 10.51
CA ALA A 562 5.30 63.20 9.56
C ALA A 562 5.43 64.52 10.30
N GLU A 563 6.37 65.38 9.89
CA GLU A 563 6.61 66.70 10.46
C GLU A 563 6.85 66.69 11.99
N GLY A 564 7.40 65.64 12.49
CA GLY A 564 7.66 65.48 13.95
C GLY A 564 6.46 64.97 14.77
N ALA A 565 5.26 64.81 14.14
CA ALA A 565 4.10 64.18 14.75
C ALA A 565 4.07 62.69 14.45
N ARG A 566 3.75 61.85 15.46
CA ARG A 566 3.62 60.40 15.35
C ARG A 566 2.16 60.01 15.53
N THR A 567 1.60 59.30 14.57
CA THR A 567 0.21 58.83 14.59
C THR A 567 0.16 57.33 14.31
N VAL A 568 -0.61 56.55 15.11
CA VAL A 568 -0.86 55.16 14.87
C VAL A 568 -1.81 55.02 13.70
N LEU A 569 -1.43 54.28 12.67
CA LEU A 569 -2.26 54.03 11.47
C LEU A 569 -3.21 52.88 11.68
N GLY A 570 -2.81 51.90 12.48
CA GLY A 570 -3.63 50.73 12.70
C GLY A 570 -2.76 49.52 13.13
N LEU A 571 -3.40 48.36 13.12
CA LEU A 571 -2.83 47.08 13.54
C LEU A 571 -3.17 46.01 12.45
N ILE A 572 -2.18 45.20 12.14
CA ILE A 572 -2.37 43.99 11.32
C ILE A 572 -1.99 42.78 12.17
N ALA A 573 -2.92 41.81 12.29
CA ALA A 573 -2.63 40.57 12.98
C ALA A 573 -2.26 39.46 11.99
N VAL A 574 -1.21 38.72 12.34
CA VAL A 574 -0.71 37.60 11.55
C VAL A 574 -0.71 36.35 12.43
N ALA A 575 -1.15 35.23 11.90
CA ALA A 575 -1.12 33.94 12.61
C ALA A 575 -0.80 32.78 11.67
N ASP A 576 -0.21 31.74 12.23
CA ASP A 576 -0.11 30.44 11.59
C ASP A 576 -1.44 29.69 11.80
N VAL A 577 -2.22 29.58 10.73
CA VAL A 577 -3.62 29.14 10.77
C VAL A 577 -3.70 27.62 10.96
N VAL A 578 -4.63 27.16 11.81
CA VAL A 578 -4.94 25.73 11.98
C VAL A 578 -5.49 25.16 10.68
N LYS A 579 -4.96 24.02 10.21
CA LYS A 579 -5.47 23.33 9.02
C LYS A 579 -6.94 22.96 9.21
N PRO A 580 -7.78 23.07 8.17
CA PRO A 580 -9.23 22.79 8.28
C PRO A 580 -9.53 21.38 8.79
N THR A 581 -8.68 20.40 8.46
CA THR A 581 -8.84 18.99 8.81
C THR A 581 -8.29 18.63 10.18
N SER A 582 -7.44 19.47 10.82
CA SER A 582 -6.77 19.16 12.09
C SER A 582 -7.74 18.87 13.23
N ARG A 583 -8.81 19.67 13.37
CA ARG A 583 -9.82 19.45 14.41
C ARG A 583 -10.52 18.09 14.25
N GLN A 584 -10.83 17.73 13.01
CA GLN A 584 -11.45 16.44 12.68
C GLN A 584 -10.49 15.29 12.98
N ALA A 585 -9.24 15.38 12.54
CA ALA A 585 -8.21 14.37 12.79
C ALA A 585 -8.01 14.12 14.30
N ILE A 586 -7.92 15.18 15.10
CA ILE A 586 -7.77 15.08 16.56
C ILE A 586 -9.01 14.39 17.17
N SER A 587 -10.22 14.71 16.69
CA SER A 587 -11.44 14.05 17.14
C SER A 587 -11.43 12.56 16.83
N GLU A 588 -10.95 12.15 15.66
CA GLU A 588 -10.87 10.75 15.27
C GLU A 588 -9.81 9.99 16.08
N LEU A 589 -8.62 10.58 16.33
CA LEU A 589 -7.63 10.00 17.23
C LEU A 589 -8.21 9.71 18.61
N LYS A 590 -8.98 10.64 19.16
CA LYS A 590 -9.67 10.46 20.45
C LYS A 590 -10.72 9.34 20.40
N LYS A 591 -11.47 9.19 19.31
CA LYS A 591 -12.41 8.07 19.13
C LYS A 591 -11.70 6.72 19.11
N LEU A 592 -10.45 6.68 18.63
CA LEU A 592 -9.59 5.49 18.69
C LEU A 592 -9.04 5.23 20.11
N GLY A 593 -9.33 6.09 21.10
CA GLY A 593 -8.85 5.99 22.48
C GLY A 593 -7.40 6.45 22.66
N ILE A 594 -6.94 7.35 21.80
CA ILE A 594 -5.56 7.89 21.79
C ILE A 594 -5.54 9.27 22.44
N ASP A 595 -4.68 9.46 23.43
CA ASP A 595 -4.42 10.77 24.04
C ASP A 595 -3.64 11.66 23.08
N VAL A 596 -4.03 12.93 22.90
CA VAL A 596 -3.37 13.86 21.97
C VAL A 596 -2.67 14.96 22.74
N VAL A 597 -1.35 15.08 22.52
CA VAL A 597 -0.48 16.09 23.13
C VAL A 597 0.13 16.95 22.03
N MET A 598 0.12 18.27 22.17
CA MET A 598 0.82 19.17 21.23
C MET A 598 2.12 19.69 21.87
N LEU A 599 3.21 19.65 21.13
CA LEU A 599 4.47 20.33 21.46
C LEU A 599 4.64 21.56 20.58
N THR A 600 5.09 22.66 21.20
CA THR A 600 5.39 23.91 20.48
C THR A 600 6.43 24.74 21.18
N GLY A 601 7.24 25.46 20.40
CA GLY A 601 8.12 26.50 20.91
C GLY A 601 7.41 27.82 21.25
N ASP A 602 6.13 27.95 20.90
CA ASP A 602 5.35 29.14 21.18
C ASP A 602 5.11 29.36 22.69
N ASN A 603 4.77 30.59 23.05
CA ASN A 603 4.33 30.92 24.39
C ASN A 603 3.03 30.21 24.79
N LYS A 604 2.81 30.11 26.11
CA LYS A 604 1.63 29.40 26.67
C LYS A 604 0.28 29.93 26.17
N LYS A 605 0.15 31.26 25.93
CA LYS A 605 -1.12 31.87 25.50
C LYS A 605 -1.52 31.38 24.08
N THR A 606 -0.57 31.50 23.14
CA THR A 606 -0.75 31.01 21.76
C THR A 606 -1.04 29.50 21.73
N ALA A 607 -0.25 28.73 22.48
CA ALA A 607 -0.41 27.28 22.55
C ALA A 607 -1.78 26.86 23.11
N GLU A 608 -2.27 27.54 24.15
CA GLU A 608 -3.58 27.29 24.75
C GLU A 608 -4.74 27.71 23.83
N ALA A 609 -4.55 28.79 23.03
CA ALA A 609 -5.52 29.21 22.02
C ALA A 609 -5.74 28.11 20.97
N ILE A 610 -4.64 27.55 20.41
CA ILE A 610 -4.71 26.44 19.44
C ILE A 610 -5.30 25.19 20.06
N ARG A 611 -4.93 24.86 21.32
CA ARG A 611 -5.53 23.74 22.05
C ARG A 611 -7.06 23.83 22.11
N ARG A 612 -7.59 25.02 22.42
CA ARG A 612 -9.06 25.25 22.49
C ARG A 612 -9.71 25.12 21.12
N GLN A 613 -9.07 25.66 20.08
CA GLN A 613 -9.61 25.61 18.70
C GLN A 613 -9.67 24.17 18.17
N THR A 614 -8.66 23.36 18.46
CA THR A 614 -8.49 22.00 17.91
C THR A 614 -9.07 20.91 18.80
N GLY A 615 -9.24 21.17 20.09
CA GLY A 615 -9.71 20.21 21.07
C GLY A 615 -8.62 19.23 21.56
N ILE A 616 -7.35 19.56 21.43
CA ILE A 616 -6.21 18.78 21.94
C ILE A 616 -6.31 18.64 23.48
N ASP A 617 -5.89 17.48 24.02
CA ASP A 617 -6.03 17.21 25.47
C ASP A 617 -5.01 17.99 26.30
N ARG A 618 -3.75 17.98 25.89
CA ARG A 618 -2.63 18.58 26.61
C ARG A 618 -1.72 19.34 25.65
N VAL A 619 -1.15 20.46 26.12
CA VAL A 619 -0.14 21.19 25.39
C VAL A 619 1.10 21.38 26.29
N VAL A 620 2.28 21.26 25.67
CA VAL A 620 3.56 21.61 26.24
C VAL A 620 4.14 22.73 25.40
N ALA A 621 4.18 23.93 25.99
CA ALA A 621 4.64 25.16 25.33
C ALA A 621 6.08 25.48 25.70
N GLU A 622 6.72 26.41 24.96
CA GLU A 622 8.08 26.90 25.18
C GLU A 622 9.16 25.79 25.15
N VAL A 623 8.91 24.76 24.30
CA VAL A 623 9.83 23.61 24.13
C VAL A 623 10.85 23.96 23.05
N LEU A 624 12.14 23.87 23.40
CA LEU A 624 13.20 24.01 22.40
C LEU A 624 13.30 22.77 21.51
N PRO A 625 13.77 22.87 20.25
CA PRO A 625 13.88 21.73 19.33
C PRO A 625 14.61 20.54 19.94
N GLN A 626 15.70 20.78 20.69
CA GLN A 626 16.48 19.74 21.34
C GLN A 626 15.75 19.03 22.49
N ASP A 627 14.75 19.69 23.11
CA ASP A 627 14.03 19.17 24.27
C ASP A 627 12.80 18.37 23.89
N LYS A 628 12.39 18.39 22.60
CA LYS A 628 11.25 17.62 22.11
C LYS A 628 11.45 16.12 22.31
N GLU A 629 12.67 15.60 22.13
CA GLU A 629 13.00 14.19 22.40
C GLU A 629 12.77 13.83 23.86
N GLU A 630 13.11 14.73 24.79
CA GLU A 630 12.94 14.48 26.22
C GLU A 630 11.47 14.37 26.63
N GLU A 631 10.56 15.14 26.02
CA GLU A 631 9.12 15.02 26.26
C GLU A 631 8.58 13.66 25.76
N VAL A 632 9.05 13.17 24.63
CA VAL A 632 8.74 11.80 24.14
C VAL A 632 9.20 10.77 25.20
N ARG A 633 10.44 10.89 25.68
CA ARG A 633 11.03 9.99 26.68
C ARG A 633 10.27 10.00 28.01
N LYS A 634 9.78 11.16 28.47
CA LYS A 634 8.97 11.28 29.70
C LYS A 634 7.67 10.48 29.57
N LEU A 635 6.93 10.62 28.46
CA LEU A 635 5.71 9.88 28.23
C LEU A 635 5.96 8.36 28.11
N GLN A 636 7.05 7.96 27.46
CA GLN A 636 7.48 6.56 27.39
C GLN A 636 7.81 6.00 28.78
N ALA A 637 8.45 6.79 29.67
CA ALA A 637 8.74 6.40 31.03
C ALA A 637 7.46 6.23 31.89
N GLU A 638 6.37 6.91 31.54
CA GLU A 638 5.03 6.70 32.11
C GLU A 638 4.34 5.40 31.61
N GLY A 639 5.00 4.63 30.75
CA GLY A 639 4.46 3.40 30.14
C GLY A 639 3.55 3.64 28.93
N LYS A 640 3.55 4.85 28.39
CA LYS A 640 2.78 5.17 27.17
C LYS A 640 3.50 4.64 25.93
N LYS A 641 2.70 4.24 24.90
CA LYS A 641 3.17 3.97 23.57
C LYS A 641 2.97 5.19 22.70
N VAL A 642 4.06 5.86 22.36
CA VAL A 642 4.06 7.20 21.79
C VAL A 642 4.31 7.17 20.28
N ALA A 643 3.39 7.80 19.52
CA ALA A 643 3.70 8.23 18.15
C ALA A 643 4.03 9.73 18.16
N MET A 644 5.10 10.13 17.47
CA MET A 644 5.44 11.54 17.21
C MET A 644 5.07 11.86 15.76
N ILE A 645 4.34 12.95 15.54
CA ILE A 645 3.97 13.45 14.21
C ILE A 645 4.54 14.85 14.02
N GLY A 646 5.34 15.03 12.98
CA GLY A 646 6.01 16.30 12.68
C GLY A 646 6.45 16.41 11.21
N ASP A 647 7.00 17.54 10.80
CA ASP A 647 7.52 17.79 9.44
C ASP A 647 8.94 17.23 9.20
N GLY A 648 9.61 16.78 10.22
CA GLY A 648 10.91 16.11 10.19
C GLY A 648 12.15 17.02 10.20
N ILE A 649 12.06 18.30 9.91
CA ILE A 649 13.24 19.18 9.87
C ILE A 649 13.76 19.45 11.28
N ASN A 650 12.89 19.89 12.18
CA ASN A 650 13.23 20.20 13.57
C ASN A 650 12.91 19.05 14.54
N ASP A 651 12.15 18.06 14.09
CA ASP A 651 11.59 17.00 14.91
C ASP A 651 12.31 15.66 14.75
N ALA A 652 13.33 15.58 13.87
CA ALA A 652 14.02 14.33 13.54
C ALA A 652 14.48 13.54 14.80
N PRO A 653 15.05 14.13 15.85
CA PRO A 653 15.42 13.40 17.06
C PRO A 653 14.19 12.83 17.80
N ALA A 654 13.09 13.59 17.87
CA ALA A 654 11.86 13.19 18.53
C ALA A 654 11.13 12.10 17.75
N LEU A 655 11.11 12.22 16.41
CA LEU A 655 10.57 11.18 15.49
C LEU A 655 11.33 9.86 15.65
N ALA A 656 12.66 9.90 15.64
CA ALA A 656 13.50 8.70 15.80
C ALA A 656 13.40 8.10 17.21
N ARG A 657 13.06 8.90 18.23
CA ARG A 657 12.92 8.45 19.62
C ARG A 657 11.57 7.81 19.90
N ALA A 658 10.51 8.25 19.25
CA ALA A 658 9.16 7.74 19.46
C ALA A 658 9.07 6.23 19.20
N ASP A 659 8.05 5.57 19.73
CA ASP A 659 7.78 4.16 19.37
C ASP A 659 7.40 4.06 17.89
N VAL A 660 6.78 5.11 17.33
CA VAL A 660 6.51 5.29 15.89
C VAL A 660 6.69 6.76 15.53
N GLY A 661 7.66 7.07 14.68
CA GLY A 661 7.81 8.39 14.07
C GLY A 661 6.96 8.49 12.80
N ILE A 662 6.13 9.52 12.68
CA ILE A 662 5.30 9.77 11.50
C ILE A 662 5.68 11.15 10.93
N ALA A 663 6.29 11.18 9.76
CA ALA A 663 6.58 12.42 9.04
C ALA A 663 5.39 12.81 8.14
N ILE A 664 5.03 14.10 8.18
CA ILE A 664 3.93 14.66 7.40
C ILE A 664 4.47 15.56 6.28
N GLY A 665 4.02 15.32 5.04
CA GLY A 665 4.53 16.03 3.88
C GLY A 665 5.91 15.54 3.43
N ALA A 666 5.98 14.79 2.35
CA ALA A 666 7.20 14.13 1.83
C ALA A 666 8.27 15.10 1.28
N GLY A 667 8.32 16.36 1.76
CA GLY A 667 9.15 17.41 1.18
C GLY A 667 10.64 17.38 1.53
N THR A 668 11.07 16.63 2.55
CA THR A 668 12.47 16.65 3.00
C THR A 668 13.07 15.26 3.15
N ASP A 669 14.29 15.08 2.63
CA ASP A 669 15.03 13.83 2.76
C ASP A 669 15.23 13.44 4.24
N VAL A 670 15.39 14.44 5.12
CA VAL A 670 15.56 14.24 6.57
C VAL A 670 14.30 13.64 7.21
N ALA A 671 13.10 14.09 6.81
CA ALA A 671 11.84 13.52 7.28
C ALA A 671 11.70 12.05 6.84
N ILE A 672 11.99 11.80 5.57
CA ILE A 672 11.97 10.44 5.02
C ILE A 672 12.97 9.54 5.76
N GLU A 673 14.15 10.02 6.13
CA GLU A 673 15.18 9.22 6.80
C GLU A 673 14.84 8.93 8.28
N SER A 674 14.27 9.88 8.99
CA SER A 674 14.08 9.84 10.45
C SER A 674 12.78 9.16 10.91
N ALA A 675 11.71 9.18 10.09
CA ALA A 675 10.41 8.64 10.45
C ALA A 675 10.24 7.16 10.09
N ASP A 676 9.33 6.45 10.76
CA ASP A 676 8.90 5.08 10.51
C ASP A 676 7.80 5.02 9.45
N ILE A 677 6.94 6.02 9.43
CA ILE A 677 5.84 6.19 8.47
C ILE A 677 5.96 7.58 7.87
N VAL A 678 5.85 7.67 6.54
CA VAL A 678 5.89 8.93 5.80
C VAL A 678 4.56 9.14 5.10
N LEU A 679 3.94 10.29 5.37
CA LEU A 679 2.69 10.69 4.74
C LEU A 679 3.02 11.62 3.56
N MET A 680 2.58 11.25 2.37
CA MET A 680 2.84 12.01 1.15
C MET A 680 2.10 13.35 1.14
N LYS A 681 0.91 13.40 1.75
CA LYS A 681 0.15 14.62 1.94
C LYS A 681 0.51 15.30 3.25
N SER A 682 0.31 16.60 3.27
CA SER A 682 0.44 17.39 4.49
C SER A 682 -0.88 17.47 5.28
N ASP A 683 -1.57 16.31 5.44
CA ASP A 683 -2.86 16.22 6.16
C ASP A 683 -2.78 15.27 7.35
N LEU A 684 -3.24 15.73 8.51
CA LEU A 684 -3.24 14.95 9.74
C LEU A 684 -4.25 13.77 9.71
N LEU A 685 -5.26 13.81 8.83
CA LEU A 685 -6.18 12.69 8.61
C LEU A 685 -5.47 11.45 8.06
N ASP A 686 -4.40 11.62 7.30
CA ASP A 686 -3.61 10.48 6.81
C ASP A 686 -2.85 9.77 7.93
N ALA A 687 -2.49 10.47 9.01
CA ALA A 687 -1.94 9.84 10.22
C ALA A 687 -3.00 8.97 10.93
N VAL A 688 -4.26 9.43 11.00
CA VAL A 688 -5.38 8.62 11.49
C VAL A 688 -5.54 7.37 10.61
N ALA A 689 -5.55 7.55 9.28
CA ALA A 689 -5.67 6.46 8.32
C ALA A 689 -4.51 5.44 8.44
N ALA A 690 -3.29 5.89 8.73
CA ALA A 690 -2.14 5.01 8.97
C ALA A 690 -2.34 4.13 10.21
N ILE A 691 -2.84 4.68 11.30
CA ILE A 691 -3.15 3.93 12.53
C ILE A 691 -4.32 2.96 12.30
N GLU A 692 -5.38 3.39 11.62
CA GLU A 692 -6.52 2.52 11.25
C GLU A 692 -6.08 1.35 10.36
N LEU A 693 -5.22 1.62 9.37
CA LEU A 693 -4.65 0.59 8.51
C LEU A 693 -3.83 -0.43 9.33
N SER A 694 -3.01 0.05 10.26
CA SER A 694 -2.26 -0.80 11.18
C SER A 694 -3.20 -1.71 11.99
N HIS A 695 -4.26 -1.15 12.58
CA HIS A 695 -5.28 -1.93 13.30
C HIS A 695 -5.95 -2.99 12.41
N ALA A 696 -6.28 -2.64 11.15
CA ALA A 696 -6.89 -3.57 10.20
C ALA A 696 -5.95 -4.71 9.82
N VAL A 697 -4.66 -4.40 9.56
CA VAL A 697 -3.64 -5.40 9.20
C VAL A 697 -3.38 -6.35 10.38
N ILE A 698 -3.19 -5.83 11.59
CA ILE A 698 -2.93 -6.67 12.76
C ILE A 698 -4.14 -7.53 13.13
N ARG A 699 -5.36 -7.00 13.00
CA ARG A 699 -6.59 -7.80 13.16
C ARG A 699 -6.64 -8.94 12.15
N ASN A 700 -6.29 -8.67 10.89
CA ASN A 700 -6.24 -9.68 9.82
C ASN A 700 -5.18 -10.76 10.12
N ILE A 701 -3.98 -10.35 10.56
CA ILE A 701 -2.92 -11.29 10.97
C ILE A 701 -3.39 -12.18 12.11
N LYS A 702 -3.99 -11.61 13.16
CA LYS A 702 -4.53 -12.37 14.31
C LYS A 702 -5.60 -13.38 13.86
N GLN A 703 -6.50 -13.00 12.94
CA GLN A 703 -7.49 -13.91 12.36
C GLN A 703 -6.83 -15.05 11.58
N ASN A 704 -5.85 -14.72 10.74
CA ASN A 704 -5.13 -15.70 9.93
C ASN A 704 -4.39 -16.71 10.82
N LEU A 705 -3.71 -16.24 11.86
CA LEU A 705 -3.02 -17.09 12.83
C LEU A 705 -3.99 -17.99 13.61
N PHE A 706 -5.13 -17.41 14.06
CA PHE A 706 -6.18 -18.19 14.74
C PHE A 706 -6.65 -19.35 13.87
N TRP A 707 -7.05 -19.09 12.62
CA TRP A 707 -7.52 -20.15 11.72
C TRP A 707 -6.43 -21.17 11.38
N ALA A 708 -5.19 -20.71 11.16
CA ALA A 708 -4.06 -21.61 10.89
C ALA A 708 -3.80 -22.61 12.04
N PHE A 709 -3.99 -22.18 13.30
CA PHE A 709 -3.85 -23.07 14.45
C PHE A 709 -5.12 -23.91 14.71
N PHE A 710 -6.29 -23.33 14.53
CA PHE A 710 -7.58 -23.97 14.80
C PHE A 710 -7.77 -25.25 13.98
N TYR A 711 -7.49 -25.20 12.67
CA TYR A 711 -7.55 -26.37 11.80
C TYR A 711 -6.64 -27.49 12.27
N ASN A 712 -5.42 -27.19 12.65
CA ASN A 712 -4.47 -28.18 13.13
C ASN A 712 -4.85 -28.73 14.51
N SER A 713 -5.33 -27.90 15.43
CA SER A 713 -5.72 -28.31 16.79
C SER A 713 -6.89 -29.30 16.79
N ILE A 714 -7.83 -29.16 15.85
CA ILE A 714 -8.93 -30.10 15.66
C ILE A 714 -8.50 -31.30 14.82
N GLY A 715 -7.76 -31.03 13.73
CA GLY A 715 -7.39 -32.03 12.74
C GLY A 715 -6.45 -33.10 13.28
N ILE A 716 -5.47 -32.74 14.12
CA ILE A 716 -4.49 -33.69 14.66
C ILE A 716 -5.17 -34.77 15.53
N PRO A 717 -5.99 -34.46 16.54
CA PRO A 717 -6.73 -35.48 17.31
C PRO A 717 -7.64 -36.36 16.45
N LEU A 718 -8.32 -35.73 15.47
CA LEU A 718 -9.18 -36.45 14.53
C LEU A 718 -8.37 -37.43 13.68
N ALA A 719 -7.22 -37.00 13.15
CA ALA A 719 -6.30 -37.81 12.38
C ALA A 719 -5.65 -38.92 13.23
N ALA A 720 -5.38 -38.64 14.52
CA ALA A 720 -4.85 -39.63 15.47
C ALA A 720 -5.89 -40.72 15.82
N GLY A 721 -7.12 -40.64 15.34
CA GLY A 721 -8.15 -41.65 15.49
C GLY A 721 -8.93 -41.57 16.81
N VAL A 722 -8.95 -40.39 17.48
CA VAL A 722 -9.70 -40.22 18.75
C VAL A 722 -11.18 -40.56 18.60
N LEU A 723 -11.79 -40.29 17.42
CA LEU A 723 -13.19 -40.60 17.15
C LEU A 723 -13.42 -42.03 16.64
N PHE A 724 -12.38 -42.80 16.43
CA PHE A 724 -12.54 -44.17 15.91
C PHE A 724 -13.19 -45.12 16.93
N ILE A 725 -12.73 -45.07 18.20
CA ILE A 725 -13.29 -45.92 19.28
C ILE A 725 -14.79 -45.63 19.52
N PRO A 726 -15.26 -44.34 19.69
CA PRO A 726 -16.65 -44.07 19.99
C PRO A 726 -17.59 -44.12 18.74
N PHE A 727 -17.09 -43.83 17.53
CA PHE A 727 -17.93 -43.61 16.35
C PHE A 727 -17.49 -44.38 15.10
N GLY A 728 -16.41 -45.13 15.14
CA GLY A 728 -15.85 -45.79 13.95
C GLY A 728 -15.27 -44.85 12.89
N LEU A 729 -15.11 -43.55 13.22
CA LEU A 729 -14.68 -42.53 12.25
C LEU A 729 -13.17 -42.48 12.16
N LYS A 730 -12.62 -42.81 10.99
CA LYS A 730 -11.20 -42.68 10.62
C LYS A 730 -11.01 -41.59 9.60
N LEU A 731 -10.09 -40.68 9.82
CA LEU A 731 -9.74 -39.64 8.82
C LEU A 731 -8.84 -40.25 7.75
N ASN A 732 -9.29 -40.20 6.48
CA ASN A 732 -8.46 -40.62 5.36
C ASN A 732 -7.38 -39.56 5.06
N PRO A 733 -6.10 -39.93 4.83
CA PRO A 733 -5.02 -39.02 4.48
C PRO A 733 -5.30 -38.08 3.30
N MET A 734 -6.14 -38.51 2.34
CA MET A 734 -6.53 -37.67 1.20
C MET A 734 -7.38 -36.47 1.62
N PHE A 735 -8.37 -36.68 2.50
CA PHE A 735 -9.16 -35.56 3.05
C PHE A 735 -8.31 -34.62 3.89
N ALA A 736 -7.33 -35.16 4.63
CA ALA A 736 -6.35 -34.39 5.36
C ALA A 736 -5.53 -33.47 4.44
N ALA A 737 -5.05 -33.99 3.31
CA ALA A 737 -4.29 -33.22 2.30
C ALA A 737 -5.15 -32.15 1.62
N ALA A 738 -6.41 -32.45 1.32
CA ALA A 738 -7.35 -31.46 0.77
C ALA A 738 -7.63 -30.33 1.76
N ALA A 739 -7.96 -30.63 3.01
CA ALA A 739 -8.22 -29.64 4.06
C ALA A 739 -7.01 -28.70 4.27
N MET A 740 -5.80 -29.23 4.27
CA MET A 740 -4.55 -28.47 4.37
C MET A 740 -4.40 -27.49 3.20
N SER A 741 -4.69 -27.92 1.96
CA SER A 741 -4.60 -27.06 0.77
C SER A 741 -5.59 -25.91 0.85
N PHE A 742 -6.83 -26.14 1.26
CA PHE A 742 -7.86 -25.11 1.46
C PHE A 742 -7.52 -24.16 2.60
N SER A 743 -6.87 -24.60 3.68
CA SER A 743 -6.43 -23.74 4.77
C SER A 743 -5.50 -22.61 4.28
N SER A 744 -4.52 -22.93 3.42
CA SER A 744 -3.62 -21.93 2.85
C SER A 744 -4.37 -20.92 1.96
N VAL A 745 -5.35 -21.39 1.18
CA VAL A 745 -6.18 -20.52 0.32
C VAL A 745 -7.01 -19.57 1.17
N SER A 746 -7.60 -20.05 2.27
CA SER A 746 -8.44 -19.23 3.15
C SER A 746 -7.66 -18.07 3.78
N VAL A 747 -6.43 -18.32 4.25
CA VAL A 747 -5.55 -17.31 4.83
C VAL A 747 -5.19 -16.23 3.81
N VAL A 748 -4.81 -16.62 2.58
CA VAL A 748 -4.48 -15.63 1.54
C VAL A 748 -5.72 -14.84 1.11
N THR A 749 -6.86 -15.50 0.96
CA THR A 749 -8.12 -14.81 0.61
C THR A 749 -8.53 -13.81 1.70
N ASN A 750 -8.36 -14.16 2.98
CA ASN A 750 -8.63 -13.22 4.06
C ASN A 750 -7.65 -12.03 4.04
N ALA A 751 -6.37 -12.25 3.75
CA ALA A 751 -5.38 -11.17 3.61
C ALA A 751 -5.71 -10.24 2.43
N LEU A 752 -6.18 -10.78 1.30
CA LEU A 752 -6.61 -9.98 0.14
C LEU A 752 -7.80 -9.05 0.44
N ARG A 753 -8.60 -9.31 1.48
CA ARG A 753 -9.67 -8.40 1.92
C ARG A 753 -9.13 -7.03 2.33
N LEU A 754 -7.85 -6.94 2.72
CA LEU A 754 -7.20 -5.65 3.01
C LEU A 754 -7.13 -4.72 1.78
N LYS A 755 -7.21 -5.23 0.56
CA LYS A 755 -7.36 -4.40 -0.65
C LYS A 755 -8.63 -3.54 -0.64
N LEU A 756 -9.66 -3.98 0.10
CA LEU A 756 -10.93 -3.27 0.27
C LEU A 756 -10.90 -2.25 1.41
N PHE A 757 -9.76 -2.10 2.09
CA PHE A 757 -9.62 -1.10 3.15
C PHE A 757 -9.86 0.30 2.59
N LYS A 758 -10.73 1.04 3.27
CA LYS A 758 -10.94 2.47 3.05
C LYS A 758 -10.78 3.15 4.40
N PRO A 759 -10.04 4.26 4.50
CA PRO A 759 -10.00 5.08 5.71
C PRO A 759 -11.41 5.51 6.11
N THR A 760 -11.69 5.55 7.40
CA THR A 760 -13.00 5.95 7.94
C THR A 760 -13.29 7.42 7.61
N VAL A 761 -12.24 8.21 7.52
CA VAL A 761 -12.31 9.64 7.18
C VAL A 761 -11.26 9.91 6.09
N SER A 762 -11.70 10.34 4.93
CA SER A 762 -10.86 10.99 3.92
C SER A 762 -11.08 12.50 4.02
N ALA A 763 -10.05 13.29 3.70
CA ALA A 763 -10.20 14.74 3.60
C ALA A 763 -11.45 15.05 2.75
N PRO A 764 -12.33 15.96 3.17
CA PRO A 764 -13.43 16.39 2.33
C PRO A 764 -12.81 16.89 1.02
N THR A 765 -13.21 16.30 -0.09
CA THR A 765 -12.97 16.89 -1.41
C THR A 765 -13.44 18.33 -1.28
N ALA A 766 -12.53 19.30 -1.37
CA ALA A 766 -12.90 20.69 -1.29
C ALA A 766 -14.05 20.91 -2.26
N PRO A 767 -15.18 21.49 -1.82
CA PRO A 767 -16.25 21.79 -2.74
C PRO A 767 -15.60 22.64 -3.83
N ALA A 768 -15.79 22.26 -5.09
CA ALA A 768 -15.37 23.06 -6.23
C ALA A 768 -15.72 24.51 -5.89
N ALA A 769 -14.70 25.38 -5.85
CA ALA A 769 -14.92 26.78 -5.53
C ALA A 769 -16.00 27.26 -6.49
N SER A 770 -17.19 27.50 -5.96
CA SER A 770 -18.25 28.12 -6.68
C SER A 770 -17.66 29.44 -7.21
N PRO A 771 -17.82 29.76 -8.49
CA PRO A 771 -17.35 31.02 -9.00
C PRO A 771 -17.93 32.11 -8.07
N LYS A 772 -17.05 32.89 -7.43
CA LYS A 772 -17.48 34.05 -6.63
C LYS A 772 -18.37 34.88 -7.53
N GLU A 773 -19.65 35.01 -7.17
CA GLU A 773 -20.53 36.01 -7.76
C GLU A 773 -19.84 37.36 -7.57
N VAL A 774 -19.39 37.90 -8.68
CA VAL A 774 -18.91 39.29 -8.73
C VAL A 774 -20.10 40.17 -8.39
N PRO A 775 -20.03 41.03 -7.36
CA PRO A 775 -21.13 41.93 -7.05
C PRO A 775 -21.39 42.82 -8.27
N ALA A 776 -22.63 42.87 -8.74
CA ALA A 776 -23.07 43.70 -9.85
C ALA A 776 -22.80 45.17 -9.57
N CYS A 777 -21.99 45.80 -10.39
CA CYS A 777 -21.82 47.24 -10.41
C CYS A 777 -23.08 47.88 -11.02
N PRO A 778 -23.67 48.92 -10.39
CA PRO A 778 -24.86 49.54 -10.92
C PRO A 778 -24.50 50.60 -11.97
N THR A 779 -25.16 50.45 -13.10
CA THR A 779 -25.60 51.47 -14.11
C THR A 779 -24.58 52.32 -14.89
N ALA A 780 -24.68 52.16 -16.15
CA ALA A 780 -24.76 53.06 -17.28
C ALA A 780 -23.68 52.88 -18.33
N CYS A 781 -24.03 52.16 -19.39
CA CYS A 781 -23.89 52.64 -20.77
C CYS A 781 -24.62 51.67 -21.72
N ALA A 782 -25.65 52.17 -22.33
CA ALA A 782 -26.38 51.50 -23.38
C ALA A 782 -25.61 51.53 -24.70
N ALA A 783 -25.87 50.48 -25.49
CA ALA A 783 -25.59 50.31 -26.91
C ALA A 783 -24.35 49.52 -27.33
N ALA A 784 -24.56 48.21 -27.47
CA ALA A 784 -24.27 47.44 -28.68
C ALA A 784 -24.75 45.99 -28.44
N ARG A 785 -25.89 45.63 -29.04
CA ARG A 785 -26.35 44.23 -29.12
C ARG A 785 -25.45 43.54 -30.12
N THR A 786 -24.65 42.58 -29.60
CA THR A 786 -24.13 41.45 -30.37
C THR A 786 -24.89 40.23 -29.90
N GLU A 787 -25.52 39.54 -30.83
CA GLU A 787 -26.32 38.33 -30.60
C GLU A 787 -25.52 37.28 -29.84
N ALA A 788 -26.11 36.78 -28.75
CA ALA A 788 -25.56 35.61 -28.03
C ALA A 788 -25.69 34.38 -28.93
N ALA A 789 -24.61 33.64 -29.09
CA ALA A 789 -24.63 32.30 -29.72
C ALA A 789 -25.58 31.40 -28.95
N PRO A 790 -26.39 30.56 -29.61
CA PRO A 790 -27.31 29.63 -28.96
C PRO A 790 -26.52 28.61 -28.15
N GLU A 791 -27.06 28.24 -26.99
CA GLU A 791 -26.50 27.17 -26.17
C GLU A 791 -26.44 25.86 -26.99
N PRO A 792 -25.37 25.08 -26.90
CA PRO A 792 -25.24 23.82 -27.64
C PRO A 792 -26.32 22.83 -27.20
N LEU A 793 -27.07 22.32 -28.15
CA LEU A 793 -28.07 21.27 -27.95
C LEU A 793 -27.36 19.96 -27.59
N THR A 794 -27.67 19.38 -26.43
CA THR A 794 -27.08 18.13 -25.98
C THR A 794 -28.13 17.02 -25.89
N ARG A 795 -27.82 15.85 -26.44
CA ARG A 795 -28.64 14.63 -26.36
C ARG A 795 -27.90 13.55 -25.60
N VAL A 796 -28.57 12.80 -24.73
CA VAL A 796 -28.02 11.66 -24.03
C VAL A 796 -28.74 10.39 -24.47
N MET A 797 -28.00 9.41 -25.00
CA MET A 797 -28.53 8.16 -25.51
C MET A 797 -28.04 6.99 -24.64
N LEU A 798 -28.94 6.11 -24.22
CA LEU A 798 -28.60 4.82 -23.59
C LEU A 798 -28.34 3.78 -24.68
N VAL A 799 -27.16 3.13 -24.64
CA VAL A 799 -26.71 2.16 -25.66
C VAL A 799 -26.36 0.82 -25.01
N GLU A 800 -27.08 -0.22 -25.39
CA GLU A 800 -26.80 -1.59 -24.96
C GLU A 800 -25.86 -2.34 -25.92
N GLY A 801 -25.15 -3.35 -25.36
CA GLY A 801 -24.19 -4.19 -26.10
C GLY A 801 -22.73 -3.73 -26.02
N MET A 802 -22.43 -2.58 -25.39
CA MET A 802 -21.06 -2.15 -25.15
C MET A 802 -20.44 -2.92 -23.97
N SER A 803 -19.29 -3.58 -24.19
CA SER A 803 -18.63 -4.39 -23.16
C SER A 803 -17.14 -4.05 -22.94
N CYS A 804 -16.55 -3.19 -23.77
CA CYS A 804 -15.13 -2.83 -23.67
C CYS A 804 -14.83 -1.48 -24.34
N GLY A 805 -13.65 -0.91 -24.07
CA GLY A 805 -13.22 0.37 -24.64
C GLY A 805 -13.17 0.42 -26.19
N HIS A 806 -13.07 -0.71 -26.88
CA HIS A 806 -13.20 -0.75 -28.34
C HIS A 806 -14.64 -0.59 -28.81
N CYS A 807 -15.61 -1.01 -27.98
CA CYS A 807 -17.02 -0.84 -28.27
C CYS A 807 -17.42 0.63 -28.15
N SER A 808 -17.00 1.31 -27.06
CA SER A 808 -17.29 2.74 -26.87
C SER A 808 -16.66 3.60 -27.96
N ALA A 809 -15.43 3.37 -28.37
CA ALA A 809 -14.76 4.08 -29.46
C ALA A 809 -15.45 3.87 -30.83
N ARG A 810 -16.08 2.72 -31.06
CA ARG A 810 -16.83 2.43 -32.28
C ARG A 810 -18.16 3.18 -32.30
N VAL A 811 -18.88 3.25 -31.19
CA VAL A 811 -20.11 4.04 -31.03
C VAL A 811 -19.80 5.54 -31.16
N GLU A 812 -18.75 6.01 -30.50
CA GLU A 812 -18.29 7.39 -30.57
C GLU A 812 -17.97 7.81 -32.01
N LYS A 813 -17.25 6.98 -32.75
CA LYS A 813 -16.90 7.22 -34.16
C LYS A 813 -18.15 7.23 -35.09
N ALA A 814 -19.13 6.37 -34.83
CA ALA A 814 -20.34 6.28 -35.62
C ALA A 814 -21.23 7.52 -35.40
N LEU A 815 -21.40 7.93 -34.16
CA LEU A 815 -22.17 9.16 -33.82
C LEU A 815 -21.47 10.43 -34.28
N ALA A 816 -20.14 10.51 -34.20
CA ALA A 816 -19.36 11.65 -34.69
C ALA A 816 -19.39 11.79 -36.23
N ALA A 817 -19.79 10.77 -36.97
CA ALA A 817 -19.94 10.81 -38.43
C ALA A 817 -21.29 11.35 -38.89
N VAL A 818 -22.25 11.57 -37.97
CA VAL A 818 -23.57 12.12 -38.27
C VAL A 818 -23.45 13.61 -38.48
N GLU A 819 -23.99 14.11 -39.59
CA GLU A 819 -23.96 15.54 -39.93
C GLU A 819 -24.73 16.35 -38.87
N GLY A 820 -24.09 17.38 -38.32
CA GLY A 820 -24.65 18.20 -37.23
C GLY A 820 -24.14 17.83 -35.84
N VAL A 821 -23.39 16.74 -35.66
CA VAL A 821 -22.75 16.39 -34.40
C VAL A 821 -21.40 17.10 -34.27
N THR A 822 -21.18 17.81 -33.17
CA THR A 822 -19.94 18.56 -32.87
C THR A 822 -19.03 17.85 -31.90
N ALA A 823 -19.59 17.09 -30.93
CA ALA A 823 -18.83 16.28 -30.00
C ALA A 823 -19.64 15.07 -29.54
N VAL A 824 -18.97 13.99 -29.25
CA VAL A 824 -19.55 12.77 -28.69
C VAL A 824 -18.69 12.30 -27.52
N GLN A 825 -19.32 11.95 -26.41
CA GLN A 825 -18.68 11.33 -25.27
C GLN A 825 -19.42 10.08 -24.86
N VAL A 826 -18.74 8.93 -24.82
CA VAL A 826 -19.36 7.63 -24.49
C VAL A 826 -18.84 7.17 -23.12
N ASP A 827 -19.79 6.96 -22.19
CA ASP A 827 -19.54 6.35 -20.89
C ASP A 827 -19.86 4.86 -20.92
N LEU A 828 -18.83 4.03 -20.75
CA LEU A 828 -18.97 2.57 -20.81
C LEU A 828 -19.61 2.00 -19.53
N GLU A 829 -19.39 2.62 -18.37
CA GLU A 829 -19.96 2.16 -17.08
C GLU A 829 -21.43 2.52 -16.98
N ALA A 830 -21.80 3.71 -17.37
CA ALA A 830 -23.18 4.18 -17.43
C ALA A 830 -23.93 3.65 -18.68
N LYS A 831 -23.21 3.11 -19.66
CA LYS A 831 -23.74 2.67 -20.98
C LYS A 831 -24.43 3.81 -21.74
N THR A 832 -23.95 5.04 -21.59
CA THR A 832 -24.54 6.24 -22.22
C THR A 832 -23.59 6.86 -23.23
N ALA A 833 -24.18 7.48 -24.28
CA ALA A 833 -23.49 8.32 -25.25
C ALA A 833 -24.09 9.73 -25.19
N THR A 834 -23.27 10.70 -24.82
CA THR A 834 -23.65 12.11 -24.80
C THR A 834 -23.21 12.77 -26.12
N VAL A 835 -24.15 13.33 -26.87
CA VAL A 835 -23.96 13.91 -28.20
C VAL A 835 -24.25 15.41 -28.15
N THR A 836 -23.29 16.22 -28.53
CA THR A 836 -23.45 17.69 -28.67
C THR A 836 -23.70 18.04 -30.11
N LEU A 837 -24.77 18.81 -30.38
CA LEU A 837 -25.26 19.14 -31.70
C LEU A 837 -25.06 20.62 -32.03
N ALA A 838 -24.65 20.91 -33.25
CA ALA A 838 -24.56 22.28 -33.79
C ALA A 838 -25.94 22.85 -34.17
N HIS A 839 -26.88 22.00 -34.56
CA HIS A 839 -28.27 22.30 -34.90
C HIS A 839 -29.14 21.06 -34.57
N PRO A 840 -30.47 21.17 -34.45
CA PRO A 840 -31.32 20.03 -34.16
C PRO A 840 -31.16 18.93 -35.24
N VAL A 841 -30.80 17.71 -34.79
CA VAL A 841 -30.69 16.48 -35.59
C VAL A 841 -31.80 15.53 -35.13
N GLU A 842 -32.45 14.84 -36.07
CA GLU A 842 -33.49 13.85 -35.76
C GLU A 842 -32.92 12.68 -34.99
N ASP A 843 -33.54 12.29 -33.88
CA ASP A 843 -33.11 11.19 -33.02
C ASP A 843 -32.98 9.89 -33.77
N SER A 844 -33.82 9.67 -34.80
CA SER A 844 -33.76 8.52 -35.71
C SER A 844 -32.42 8.35 -36.45
N LEU A 845 -31.73 9.45 -36.77
CA LEU A 845 -30.41 9.39 -37.42
C LEU A 845 -29.31 8.95 -36.44
N LEU A 846 -29.41 9.39 -35.20
CA LEU A 846 -28.48 8.98 -34.13
C LEU A 846 -28.68 7.49 -33.77
N GLU A 847 -29.95 7.05 -33.69
CA GLU A 847 -30.29 5.64 -33.46
C GLU A 847 -29.79 4.75 -34.59
N HIS A 848 -29.96 5.17 -35.83
CA HIS A 848 -29.50 4.44 -37.01
C HIS A 848 -27.96 4.28 -37.02
N ALA A 849 -27.24 5.34 -36.70
CA ALA A 849 -25.75 5.30 -36.62
C ALA A 849 -25.25 4.30 -35.57
N VAL A 850 -25.89 4.23 -34.39
CA VAL A 850 -25.56 3.27 -33.34
C VAL A 850 -25.90 1.84 -33.77
N THR A 851 -27.04 1.66 -34.45
CA THR A 851 -27.49 0.35 -34.94
C THR A 851 -26.57 -0.19 -36.05
N GLU A 852 -26.13 0.66 -36.97
CA GLU A 852 -25.15 0.29 -38.01
C GLU A 852 -23.78 -0.06 -37.41
N ALA A 853 -23.42 0.55 -36.30
CA ALA A 853 -22.21 0.21 -35.55
C ALA A 853 -22.31 -1.15 -34.82
N GLY A 854 -23.52 -1.78 -34.83
CA GLY A 854 -23.78 -3.11 -34.28
C GLY A 854 -24.17 -3.08 -32.80
N TYR A 855 -24.74 -1.99 -32.30
CA TYR A 855 -25.21 -1.79 -30.91
C TYR A 855 -26.68 -1.41 -30.88
N THR A 856 -27.34 -1.57 -29.72
CA THR A 856 -28.78 -1.31 -29.58
C THR A 856 -29.00 0.02 -28.85
N PRO A 857 -29.55 1.07 -29.50
CA PRO A 857 -30.03 2.27 -28.82
C PRO A 857 -31.31 1.93 -28.05
N VAL A 858 -31.41 2.38 -26.79
CA VAL A 858 -32.57 2.06 -25.92
C VAL A 858 -33.45 3.28 -25.68
N SER A 859 -32.86 4.45 -25.47
CA SER A 859 -33.59 5.70 -25.24
C SER A 859 -32.71 6.93 -25.52
N ILE A 860 -33.31 8.03 -25.93
CA ILE A 860 -32.65 9.35 -26.09
C ILE A 860 -33.43 10.38 -25.26
N SER A 861 -32.70 11.25 -24.54
CA SER A 861 -33.27 12.30 -23.69
C SER A 861 -32.41 13.57 -23.69
N ASP A 862 -33.01 14.70 -23.29
CA ASP A 862 -32.36 16.01 -23.22
C ASP A 862 -31.54 16.22 -21.93
N THR A 863 -31.71 15.37 -20.91
CA THR A 863 -31.06 15.49 -19.57
C THR A 863 -30.68 14.13 -19.01
N ILE A 864 -29.58 14.08 -18.22
CA ILE A 864 -29.22 12.93 -17.42
C ILE A 864 -30.14 12.88 -16.19
N ASP A 865 -31.10 11.97 -16.14
CA ASP A 865 -31.85 11.67 -14.92
C ASP A 865 -31.09 10.57 -14.11
N PRO A 866 -30.51 10.89 -12.94
CA PRO A 866 -29.71 9.93 -12.16
C PRO A 866 -30.54 8.83 -11.47
N ASN A 867 -31.88 8.81 -11.58
CA ASN A 867 -32.76 7.91 -10.82
C ASN A 867 -33.50 6.84 -11.64
N ASN A 868 -33.31 6.74 -12.95
CA ASN A 868 -33.99 5.71 -13.74
C ASN A 868 -33.23 4.38 -13.73
N LYS A 869 -33.36 3.61 -12.64
CA LYS A 869 -33.10 2.16 -12.62
C LYS A 869 -34.31 1.49 -13.21
N GLY A 870 -34.12 0.91 -14.41
CA GLY A 870 -35.16 0.26 -15.21
C GLY A 870 -36.10 -0.66 -14.44
N GLU A 871 -37.34 -0.23 -14.32
CA GLU A 871 -38.48 -1.10 -14.09
C GLU A 871 -39.20 -1.25 -15.43
N THR A 872 -39.12 -2.44 -16.00
CA THR A 872 -39.93 -2.83 -17.17
C THR A 872 -41.37 -2.98 -16.73
N CYS A 873 -42.22 -1.98 -17.02
CA CYS A 873 -43.67 -2.16 -17.02
C CYS A 873 -44.08 -2.87 -18.30
N TYR A 874 -44.55 -4.13 -18.21
CA TYR A 874 -45.37 -4.76 -19.19
C TYR A 874 -46.79 -4.18 -19.04
N GLU A 875 -47.23 -3.36 -20.00
CA GLU A 875 -48.64 -3.11 -20.22
C GLU A 875 -49.23 -4.28 -21.06
N GLN A 876 -50.10 -5.06 -20.43
CA GLN A 876 -51.02 -5.95 -21.10
C GLN A 876 -52.15 -5.09 -21.72
N GLU A 877 -52.23 -5.07 -23.03
CA GLU A 877 -53.48 -4.70 -23.73
C GLU A 877 -54.40 -5.93 -23.72
N ASP A 878 -55.44 -5.85 -22.90
CA ASP A 878 -56.62 -6.70 -23.06
C ASP A 878 -57.48 -6.11 -24.17
N ARG A 879 -57.75 -6.94 -25.15
CA ARG A 879 -58.93 -6.82 -26.07
C ARG A 879 -59.84 -8.03 -25.89
N HIS A 880 -61.09 -7.64 -25.60
CA HIS A 880 -62.25 -8.42 -25.90
C HIS A 880 -62.18 -9.83 -26.42
#